data_03bd46450e41938b664497f5c944b2d7
#
_entry.id   03bd46450e41938b664497f5c944b2d7
#
_cell.length_a   1.000
_cell.length_b   1.000
_cell.length_c   1.000
_cell.angle_alpha   90.00
_cell.angle_beta   90.00
_cell.angle_gamma   90.00
#
_symmetry.space_group_name_H-M   'P 1'
#
loop_
_entity.id
_entity.type
_entity.pdbx_description
1 polymer ?
#
loop_
_entity_poly.entity_id
_entity_poly.type
_entity_poly.pdbx_seq_one_letter_code
_entity_poly.pdbx_strand_id
1 'polypeptide(L)'
;MNIEDSCISCIDTDWSYQLARRMEKEKTNPVLGYRTAGSAAETATGDMLYREMKAIGLTDVTRDTFSLDGWEFEKAVLKFTDDDGQEHTFQMGGYQTNFETDGFEDYELVYLGKGIAADYEGMNVKGKLVMVEINQRDEWWISFPVYQAYLRGAAALIAVQANGYGEIAESALNAQDIAGPDFAPAFSLSQADARILKRSLRNKISACKDNTTDSEDTHNTLEQDAALLRRSSLKVSLDARSRVIPDTTAGNITGKIQGTETDSMILLSAHYDSYFDGFQDDNAAVAMILGIARSLVKGGYKPAHTLVFCAMAAEEWGIIDSKYDWSTGAYNQVFRVHPDWQGKVIADLNFELPAHAHNRQDAIRCTYEYADFIRQFTDSLTVPKEAYPDGITVLSPIETWSDDFSMAIAGIPSTVNDFSAGPFMQNYYHSQYDNQDVYQEAVYQFHHECYLKLIIAIDRLVLPPMNFSNTMNAVAESIHENALSFADPEQNVLLRNLQTITASAENIYDKICQINAEYATLSDSDARIAFRHKWEYAGLELLKTFRKAQDYLVRLNWQDEVIFPQEAASKNIRQLEKASRALSEGNITDALKALYRVDNNMYAFLFDEEVYYHFTEYILHQPKDRLMWGAGRIMHHENLYGIVQKLKQRMEEETPELDSEIRRLEAALRRQKAYYKDDIRYLNTSVNKLSAMLDNIYNNLLSF
;
A
#
# COMPACT_ATOMS: atom_id res chain seq x y z
N MET A 1 12.81 36.46 18.30
CA MET A 1 12.56 35.25 17.49
C MET A 1 11.48 34.52 18.24
N ASN A 2 10.34 34.20 17.60
CA ASN A 2 9.35 33.36 18.26
C ASN A 2 9.88 31.93 18.38
N ILE A 3 9.20 31.06 19.11
CA ILE A 3 9.70 29.68 19.37
C ILE A 3 9.72 28.85 18.08
N GLU A 4 8.77 29.05 17.18
CA GLU A 4 8.68 28.38 15.89
C GLU A 4 9.87 28.78 14.99
N ASP A 5 10.16 30.08 14.85
CA ASP A 5 11.36 30.54 14.12
C ASP A 5 12.65 29.98 14.71
N SER A 6 12.72 29.84 16.06
CA SER A 6 13.86 29.25 16.74
C SER A 6 14.05 27.77 16.32
N CYS A 7 12.97 27.00 16.26
CA CYS A 7 13.01 25.60 15.83
C CYS A 7 13.35 25.48 14.33
N ILE A 8 12.75 26.30 13.47
CA ILE A 8 13.05 26.32 12.04
C ILE A 8 14.54 26.62 11.80
N SER A 9 15.11 27.59 12.54
CA SER A 9 16.55 27.91 12.41
C SER A 9 17.49 26.77 12.87
N CYS A 10 16.98 25.76 13.54
CA CYS A 10 17.72 24.57 13.98
C CYS A 10 17.58 23.38 13.01
N ILE A 11 16.80 23.51 11.93
CA ILE A 11 16.71 22.49 10.89
C ILE A 11 18.09 22.25 10.26
N ASP A 12 18.45 21.00 10.09
CA ASP A 12 19.76 20.56 9.59
C ASP A 12 19.54 19.36 8.66
N THR A 13 19.19 19.65 7.41
CA THR A 13 18.90 18.63 6.39
C THR A 13 20.13 17.83 6.03
N ASP A 14 21.35 18.40 6.17
CA ASP A 14 22.59 17.64 5.98
C ASP A 14 22.72 16.53 7.02
N TRP A 15 22.37 16.79 8.29
CA TRP A 15 22.39 15.77 9.33
C TRP A 15 21.37 14.66 9.02
N SER A 16 20.16 15.02 8.57
CA SER A 16 19.12 14.06 8.18
C SER A 16 19.60 13.22 6.98
N TYR A 17 20.14 13.87 5.94
CA TYR A 17 20.72 13.19 4.79
C TYR A 17 21.83 12.19 5.22
N GLN A 18 22.74 12.60 6.10
CA GLN A 18 23.80 11.70 6.59
C GLN A 18 23.24 10.54 7.44
N LEU A 19 22.14 10.75 8.17
CA LEU A 19 21.49 9.67 8.91
C LEU A 19 20.88 8.64 7.95
N ALA A 20 20.15 9.08 6.90
CA ALA A 20 19.62 8.22 5.84
C ALA A 20 20.76 7.39 5.20
N ARG A 21 21.87 8.04 4.84
CA ARG A 21 23.07 7.38 4.28
C ARG A 21 23.74 6.38 5.22
N ARG A 22 23.58 6.52 6.53
CA ARG A 22 24.11 5.56 7.50
C ARG A 22 23.24 4.31 7.58
N MET A 23 21.92 4.44 7.44
CA MET A 23 21.00 3.30 7.43
C MET A 23 21.28 2.35 6.26
N GLU A 24 21.64 2.84 5.08
CA GLU A 24 22.00 2.02 3.91
C GLU A 24 23.23 1.09 4.14
N LYS A 25 24.02 1.31 5.20
CA LYS A 25 25.17 0.45 5.51
C LYS A 25 24.78 -0.85 6.18
N GLU A 26 23.62 -0.88 6.80
CA GLU A 26 23.07 -2.07 7.43
C GLU A 26 22.20 -2.81 6.39
N LYS A 27 22.72 -3.91 5.84
CA LYS A 27 22.11 -4.64 4.75
C LYS A 27 22.44 -6.13 4.75
N THR A 28 21.53 -6.97 4.28
CA THR A 28 21.70 -8.42 4.17
C THR A 28 22.38 -8.82 2.88
N ASN A 29 22.04 -8.16 1.75
CA ASN A 29 22.71 -8.37 0.47
C ASN A 29 23.81 -7.33 0.28
N PRO A 30 25.09 -7.72 0.21
CA PRO A 30 26.20 -6.76 0.16
C PRO A 30 26.26 -5.95 -1.13
N VAL A 31 25.61 -6.39 -2.21
CA VAL A 31 25.61 -5.74 -3.52
C VAL A 31 24.37 -4.87 -3.71
N LEU A 32 23.20 -5.42 -3.40
CA LEU A 32 21.91 -4.81 -3.71
C LEU A 32 21.26 -4.08 -2.53
N GLY A 33 21.71 -4.31 -1.30
CA GLY A 33 21.06 -3.73 -0.12
C GLY A 33 20.19 -4.72 0.64
N TYR A 34 18.92 -4.44 0.78
CA TYR A 34 17.88 -5.16 1.55
C TYR A 34 18.08 -5.11 3.06
N ARG A 35 17.09 -4.51 3.71
CA ARG A 35 16.97 -4.43 5.18
C ARG A 35 15.53 -4.83 5.54
N THR A 36 15.25 -6.08 5.32
CA THR A 36 13.90 -6.63 5.33
C THR A 36 13.44 -7.03 6.73
N ALA A 37 12.13 -7.19 6.90
CA ALA A 37 11.46 -7.49 8.16
C ALA A 37 12.12 -8.66 8.92
N GLY A 38 12.40 -8.46 10.21
CA GLY A 38 12.97 -9.46 11.11
C GLY A 38 14.41 -9.85 10.79
N SER A 39 15.07 -9.18 9.83
CA SER A 39 16.46 -9.45 9.46
C SER A 39 17.47 -8.90 10.50
N ALA A 40 18.68 -9.43 10.45
CA ALA A 40 19.79 -8.89 11.25
C ALA A 40 20.10 -7.43 10.90
N ALA A 41 19.96 -7.04 9.63
CA ALA A 41 20.15 -5.66 9.16
C ALA A 41 19.10 -4.71 9.71
N GLU A 42 17.81 -5.11 9.71
CA GLU A 42 16.75 -4.34 10.36
C GLU A 42 17.03 -4.15 11.87
N THR A 43 17.40 -5.23 12.56
CA THR A 43 17.74 -5.18 13.98
C THR A 43 18.89 -4.21 14.26
N ALA A 44 19.97 -4.24 13.45
CA ALA A 44 21.14 -3.36 13.60
C ALA A 44 20.78 -1.89 13.34
N THR A 45 19.92 -1.64 12.35
CA THR A 45 19.38 -0.30 12.07
C THR A 45 18.52 0.22 13.23
N GLY A 46 17.61 -0.60 13.76
CA GLY A 46 16.84 -0.26 14.96
C GLY A 46 17.72 0.07 16.17
N ASP A 47 18.83 -0.65 16.37
CA ASP A 47 19.83 -0.33 17.41
C ASP A 47 20.52 1.01 17.19
N MET A 48 20.79 1.35 15.93
CA MET A 48 21.34 2.65 15.56
C MET A 48 20.34 3.76 15.85
N LEU A 49 19.09 3.62 15.41
CA LEU A 49 18.02 4.61 15.61
C LEU A 49 17.73 4.81 17.10
N TYR A 50 17.69 3.75 17.90
CA TYR A 50 17.57 3.83 19.35
C TYR A 50 18.66 4.71 19.98
N ARG A 51 19.93 4.53 19.56
CA ARG A 51 21.06 5.38 20.03
C ARG A 51 20.93 6.83 19.56
N GLU A 52 20.49 7.06 18.31
CA GLU A 52 20.28 8.42 17.77
C GLU A 52 19.18 9.15 18.52
N MET A 53 18.04 8.51 18.78
CA MET A 53 16.95 9.11 19.56
C MET A 53 17.44 9.55 20.95
N LYS A 54 18.25 8.72 21.63
CA LYS A 54 18.87 9.10 22.90
C LYS A 54 19.87 10.24 22.76
N ALA A 55 20.67 10.26 21.69
CA ALA A 55 21.65 11.32 21.44
C ALA A 55 20.98 12.68 21.13
N ILE A 56 19.82 12.66 20.47
CA ILE A 56 18.97 13.84 20.26
C ILE A 56 18.45 14.41 21.60
N GLY A 57 18.29 13.56 22.60
CA GLY A 57 17.73 13.93 23.91
C GLY A 57 16.25 13.59 24.08
N LEU A 58 15.74 12.66 23.28
CA LEU A 58 14.38 12.12 23.47
C LEU A 58 14.32 11.31 24.76
N THR A 59 13.18 11.36 25.42
CA THR A 59 12.86 10.60 26.64
C THR A 59 12.11 9.32 26.30
N ASP A 60 12.00 8.39 27.24
CA ASP A 60 11.27 7.12 27.13
C ASP A 60 11.57 6.40 25.79
N VAL A 61 12.86 6.36 25.41
CA VAL A 61 13.24 5.65 24.20
C VAL A 61 13.13 4.16 24.43
N THR A 62 12.25 3.50 23.64
CA THR A 62 11.97 2.06 23.75
C THR A 62 12.11 1.34 22.40
N ARG A 63 12.25 0.03 22.49
CA ARG A 63 12.04 -0.90 21.37
C ARG A 63 10.77 -1.68 21.65
N ASP A 64 9.76 -1.45 20.89
CA ASP A 64 8.44 -2.03 21.01
C ASP A 64 8.37 -3.29 20.14
N THR A 65 8.66 -4.45 20.75
CA THR A 65 8.82 -5.71 20.02
C THR A 65 7.47 -6.40 19.76
N PHE A 66 7.37 -7.03 18.60
CA PHE A 66 6.22 -7.84 18.19
C PHE A 66 6.68 -9.04 17.35
N SER A 67 5.81 -10.05 17.22
CA SER A 67 6.03 -11.23 16.39
C SER A 67 5.54 -10.99 14.96
N LEU A 68 6.29 -11.50 13.98
CA LEU A 68 5.99 -11.45 12.55
C LEU A 68 6.73 -12.60 11.81
N ASP A 69 6.46 -12.74 10.53
CA ASP A 69 7.29 -13.56 9.65
C ASP A 69 8.41 -12.68 9.07
N GLY A 70 9.65 -13.12 9.18
CA GLY A 70 10.81 -12.39 8.69
C GLY A 70 11.31 -12.91 7.34
N TRP A 71 12.11 -12.09 6.67
CA TRP A 71 12.76 -12.46 5.41
C TRP A 71 14.20 -11.96 5.36
N GLU A 72 15.10 -12.82 4.87
CA GLU A 72 16.49 -12.47 4.60
C GLU A 72 16.85 -12.84 3.16
N PHE A 73 17.30 -11.88 2.39
CA PHE A 73 17.79 -12.07 1.04
C PHE A 73 19.29 -11.79 0.96
N GLU A 74 20.11 -12.86 0.90
CA GLU A 74 21.57 -12.72 0.91
C GLU A 74 22.15 -12.53 -0.49
N LYS A 75 21.66 -13.29 -1.48
CA LYS A 75 22.15 -13.24 -2.86
C LYS A 75 21.24 -13.95 -3.84
N ALA A 76 21.32 -13.56 -5.10
CA ALA A 76 20.93 -14.36 -6.25
C ALA A 76 21.75 -13.93 -7.47
N VAL A 77 22.54 -14.85 -8.00
CA VAL A 77 23.43 -14.61 -9.13
C VAL A 77 23.23 -15.68 -10.19
N LEU A 78 22.87 -15.27 -11.40
CA LEU A 78 22.70 -16.16 -12.55
C LEU A 78 23.90 -16.03 -13.48
N LYS A 79 24.52 -17.14 -13.87
CA LYS A 79 25.58 -17.22 -14.88
C LYS A 79 25.06 -17.88 -16.14
N PHE A 80 25.49 -17.34 -17.25
CA PHE A 80 25.12 -17.82 -18.57
C PHE A 80 26.26 -17.59 -19.55
N THR A 81 26.57 -18.61 -20.41
CA THR A 81 27.48 -18.47 -21.53
C THR A 81 26.67 -18.41 -22.82
N ASP A 82 26.80 -17.34 -23.57
CA ASP A 82 26.05 -17.15 -24.82
C ASP A 82 26.65 -17.97 -26.00
N ASP A 83 25.99 -17.88 -27.15
CA ASP A 83 26.38 -18.65 -28.36
C ASP A 83 27.75 -18.22 -28.95
N ASP A 84 28.23 -17.01 -28.57
CA ASP A 84 29.54 -16.49 -28.96
C ASP A 84 30.64 -16.89 -27.96
N GLY A 85 30.31 -17.61 -26.91
CA GLY A 85 31.20 -18.04 -25.85
C GLY A 85 31.48 -16.96 -24.79
N GLN A 86 30.71 -15.85 -24.78
CA GLN A 86 30.85 -14.82 -23.79
C GLN A 86 30.13 -15.24 -22.50
N GLU A 87 30.84 -15.15 -21.37
CA GLU A 87 30.25 -15.37 -20.06
C GLU A 87 29.55 -14.08 -19.56
N HIS A 88 28.29 -14.26 -19.11
CA HIS A 88 27.50 -13.22 -18.48
C HIS A 88 27.24 -13.60 -17.02
N THR A 89 27.24 -12.61 -16.14
CA THR A 89 26.90 -12.74 -14.73
C THR A 89 25.84 -11.70 -14.39
N PHE A 90 24.65 -12.14 -14.06
CA PHE A 90 23.50 -11.29 -13.76
C PHE A 90 23.22 -11.29 -12.25
N GLN A 91 23.13 -10.10 -11.66
CA GLN A 91 22.58 -9.94 -10.32
C GLN A 91 21.05 -9.96 -10.42
N MET A 92 20.40 -10.72 -9.55
CA MET A 92 18.95 -10.81 -9.46
C MET A 92 18.46 -10.26 -8.14
N GLY A 93 17.28 -9.63 -8.13
CA GLY A 93 16.56 -9.24 -6.92
C GLY A 93 15.80 -10.43 -6.33
N GLY A 94 15.46 -10.33 -5.05
CA GLY A 94 14.69 -11.35 -4.33
C GLY A 94 13.24 -10.96 -4.11
N TYR A 95 12.44 -11.98 -3.81
CA TYR A 95 11.09 -11.89 -3.29
C TYR A 95 10.98 -12.76 -2.03
N GLN A 96 9.94 -12.57 -1.23
CA GLN A 96 9.73 -13.21 0.08
C GLN A 96 9.44 -14.71 -0.02
N THR A 97 10.40 -15.46 -0.54
CA THR A 97 10.29 -16.90 -0.76
C THR A 97 11.57 -17.64 -0.36
N ASN A 98 11.45 -18.94 -0.09
CA ASN A 98 12.57 -19.80 0.28
C ASN A 98 13.26 -20.38 -0.95
N PHE A 99 14.55 -20.15 -1.08
CA PHE A 99 15.40 -20.83 -2.06
C PHE A 99 16.87 -20.83 -1.64
N GLU A 100 17.52 -21.98 -1.69
CA GLU A 100 18.95 -22.10 -1.33
C GLU A 100 19.66 -23.07 -2.25
N THR A 101 20.86 -22.70 -2.70
CA THR A 101 21.78 -23.56 -3.47
C THR A 101 23.11 -23.73 -2.71
N ASP A 102 23.82 -24.83 -2.96
CA ASP A 102 25.19 -25.05 -2.46
C ASP A 102 26.21 -24.54 -3.52
N GLY A 103 26.33 -23.21 -3.63
CA GLY A 103 27.05 -22.55 -4.71
C GLY A 103 26.30 -22.56 -6.03
N PHE A 104 27.00 -22.50 -7.17
CA PHE A 104 26.38 -22.52 -8.49
C PHE A 104 25.87 -23.90 -8.85
N GLU A 105 24.56 -24.02 -9.05
CA GLU A 105 23.88 -25.21 -9.53
C GLU A 105 23.34 -24.98 -10.94
N ASP A 106 23.38 -26.04 -11.78
CA ASP A 106 22.95 -25.98 -13.19
C ASP A 106 21.45 -26.21 -13.33
N TYR A 107 20.81 -25.34 -14.10
CA TYR A 107 19.38 -25.42 -14.44
C TYR A 107 19.15 -25.26 -15.93
N GLU A 108 18.02 -25.79 -16.41
CA GLU A 108 17.45 -25.35 -17.68
C GLU A 108 16.55 -24.13 -17.44
N LEU A 109 16.72 -23.07 -18.22
CA LEU A 109 15.86 -21.88 -18.23
C LEU A 109 14.98 -21.90 -19.47
N VAL A 110 13.67 -21.70 -19.27
CA VAL A 110 12.68 -21.57 -20.34
C VAL A 110 11.96 -20.21 -20.23
N TYR A 111 11.48 -19.67 -21.34
CA TYR A 111 10.70 -18.44 -21.36
C TYR A 111 9.23 -18.76 -21.66
N LEU A 112 8.33 -18.31 -20.81
CA LEU A 112 6.90 -18.59 -20.89
C LEU A 112 6.01 -17.33 -20.89
N GLY A 113 6.40 -16.33 -21.73
CA GLY A 113 5.56 -15.16 -21.94
C GLY A 113 5.19 -14.44 -20.65
N LYS A 114 3.91 -14.43 -20.30
CA LYS A 114 3.38 -13.77 -19.10
C LYS A 114 3.26 -14.70 -17.88
N GLY A 115 3.50 -16.00 -18.03
CA GLY A 115 3.36 -16.98 -16.94
C GLY A 115 1.91 -17.29 -16.58
N ILE A 116 0.96 -17.04 -17.47
CA ILE A 116 -0.45 -17.43 -17.31
C ILE A 116 -0.66 -18.92 -17.64
N ALA A 117 -1.79 -19.49 -17.23
CA ALA A 117 -2.07 -20.93 -17.41
C ALA A 117 -1.88 -21.43 -18.86
N ALA A 118 -2.32 -20.63 -19.84
CA ALA A 118 -2.18 -20.96 -21.26
C ALA A 118 -0.71 -21.05 -21.73
N ASP A 119 0.20 -20.31 -21.10
CA ASP A 119 1.63 -20.36 -21.44
C ASP A 119 2.29 -21.68 -21.07
N TYR A 120 1.69 -22.44 -20.13
CA TYR A 120 2.19 -23.75 -19.69
C TYR A 120 1.60 -24.93 -20.46
N GLU A 121 0.64 -24.72 -21.37
CA GLU A 121 0.01 -25.79 -22.11
C GLU A 121 1.03 -26.56 -22.98
N GLY A 122 1.13 -27.86 -22.79
CA GLY A 122 2.08 -28.73 -23.50
C GLY A 122 3.55 -28.54 -23.10
N MET A 123 3.84 -27.74 -22.06
CA MET A 123 5.20 -27.47 -21.59
C MET A 123 5.59 -28.37 -20.42
N ASN A 124 6.83 -28.87 -20.43
CA ASN A 124 7.44 -29.52 -19.29
C ASN A 124 8.42 -28.55 -18.62
N VAL A 125 8.03 -28.01 -17.47
CA VAL A 125 8.84 -27.06 -16.70
C VAL A 125 9.37 -27.65 -15.40
N LYS A 126 9.14 -28.93 -15.15
CA LYS A 126 9.54 -29.56 -13.88
C LYS A 126 11.04 -29.43 -13.63
N GLY A 127 11.39 -28.83 -12.49
CA GLY A 127 12.77 -28.59 -12.08
C GLY A 127 13.52 -27.52 -12.90
N LYS A 128 12.83 -26.75 -13.73
CA LYS A 128 13.43 -25.68 -14.55
C LYS A 128 13.20 -24.31 -13.93
N LEU A 129 14.03 -23.34 -14.33
CA LEU A 129 13.77 -21.93 -14.10
C LEU A 129 12.82 -21.43 -15.19
N VAL A 130 11.75 -20.76 -14.79
CA VAL A 130 10.74 -20.22 -15.71
C VAL A 130 10.85 -18.69 -15.71
N MET A 131 11.30 -18.13 -16.84
CA MET A 131 11.37 -16.68 -17.03
C MET A 131 10.08 -16.18 -17.66
N VAL A 132 9.49 -15.12 -17.07
CA VAL A 132 8.26 -14.47 -17.53
C VAL A 132 8.39 -12.96 -17.52
N GLU A 133 7.61 -12.29 -18.36
CA GLU A 133 7.47 -10.84 -18.38
C GLU A 133 6.15 -10.45 -17.74
N ILE A 134 6.21 -9.66 -16.70
CA ILE A 134 5.03 -9.23 -15.90
C ILE A 134 4.84 -7.73 -15.96
N ASN A 135 3.60 -7.29 -15.76
CA ASN A 135 3.22 -5.90 -15.55
C ASN A 135 2.42 -5.81 -14.26
N GLN A 136 3.11 -5.55 -13.17
CA GLN A 136 2.50 -5.54 -11.84
C GLN A 136 1.55 -4.36 -11.64
N ARG A 137 1.78 -3.25 -12.31
CA ARG A 137 0.94 -2.06 -12.17
C ARG A 137 -0.40 -2.18 -12.89
N ASP A 138 -0.37 -2.65 -14.13
CA ASP A 138 -1.53 -2.57 -15.02
C ASP A 138 -2.27 -3.90 -15.17
N GLU A 139 -1.63 -5.03 -14.83
CA GLU A 139 -2.19 -6.36 -15.06
C GLU A 139 -2.41 -7.15 -13.76
N TRP A 140 -1.35 -7.62 -13.08
CA TRP A 140 -1.44 -8.43 -11.84
C TRP A 140 -0.14 -8.45 -11.06
N TRP A 141 -0.26 -8.81 -9.78
CA TRP A 141 0.86 -9.00 -8.88
C TRP A 141 1.70 -10.23 -9.24
N ILE A 142 2.97 -10.20 -8.85
CA ILE A 142 3.94 -11.29 -9.05
C ILE A 142 3.48 -12.62 -8.43
N SER A 143 2.70 -12.61 -7.36
CA SER A 143 2.22 -13.79 -6.63
C SER A 143 1.47 -14.81 -7.51
N PHE A 144 0.65 -14.35 -8.45
CA PHE A 144 -0.11 -15.24 -9.34
C PHE A 144 0.78 -16.06 -10.27
N PRO A 145 1.67 -15.50 -11.10
CA PRO A 145 2.57 -16.27 -11.94
C PRO A 145 3.56 -17.09 -11.13
N VAL A 146 3.97 -16.65 -9.94
CA VAL A 146 4.85 -17.43 -9.05
C VAL A 146 4.19 -18.71 -8.60
N TYR A 147 2.97 -18.65 -8.09
CA TYR A 147 2.26 -19.84 -7.63
C TYR A 147 1.85 -20.74 -8.81
N GLN A 148 1.49 -20.16 -9.97
CA GLN A 148 1.25 -20.90 -11.21
C GLN A 148 2.47 -21.73 -11.63
N ALA A 149 3.68 -21.14 -11.62
CA ALA A 149 4.92 -21.83 -11.94
C ALA A 149 5.23 -22.96 -10.95
N TYR A 150 5.06 -22.71 -9.66
CA TYR A 150 5.24 -23.70 -8.61
C TYR A 150 4.32 -24.92 -8.81
N LEU A 151 3.03 -24.72 -9.04
CA LEU A 151 2.06 -25.80 -9.29
C LEU A 151 2.40 -26.62 -10.54
N ARG A 152 3.07 -26.02 -11.51
CA ARG A 152 3.59 -26.71 -12.71
C ARG A 152 4.94 -27.41 -12.46
N GLY A 153 5.50 -27.31 -11.25
CA GLY A 153 6.72 -27.97 -10.81
C GLY A 153 8.01 -27.25 -11.21
N ALA A 154 7.98 -25.96 -11.54
CA ALA A 154 9.17 -25.15 -11.77
C ALA A 154 10.05 -25.12 -10.50
N ALA A 155 11.37 -25.01 -10.68
CA ALA A 155 12.30 -24.85 -9.56
C ALA A 155 12.20 -23.44 -8.98
N ALA A 156 12.09 -22.42 -9.84
CA ALA A 156 11.80 -21.05 -9.47
C ALA A 156 11.24 -20.25 -10.66
N LEU A 157 10.51 -19.18 -10.37
CA LEU A 157 10.13 -18.18 -11.36
C LEU A 157 11.18 -17.06 -11.40
N ILE A 158 11.52 -16.60 -12.61
CA ILE A 158 12.32 -15.39 -12.83
C ILE A 158 11.41 -14.34 -13.48
N ALA A 159 11.05 -13.34 -12.72
CA ALA A 159 10.18 -12.26 -13.15
C ALA A 159 11.00 -11.12 -13.79
N VAL A 160 10.59 -10.70 -14.98
CA VAL A 160 11.10 -9.51 -15.65
C VAL A 160 9.97 -8.48 -15.64
N GLN A 161 10.20 -7.35 -15.01
CA GLN A 161 9.23 -6.23 -15.02
C GLN A 161 9.26 -5.60 -16.41
N ALA A 162 8.37 -6.03 -17.29
CA ALA A 162 8.34 -5.62 -18.68
C ALA A 162 7.72 -4.23 -18.87
N ASN A 163 6.70 -3.93 -18.08
CA ASN A 163 6.02 -2.65 -18.02
C ASN A 163 5.36 -2.58 -16.64
N GLY A 164 5.53 -1.50 -15.94
CA GLY A 164 4.96 -1.36 -14.62
C GLY A 164 5.44 -0.07 -14.00
N TYR A 165 4.65 0.53 -13.10
CA TYR A 165 4.91 1.86 -12.58
C TYR A 165 5.28 2.91 -13.64
N GLY A 166 4.89 2.71 -14.91
CA GLY A 166 5.21 3.57 -16.04
C GLY A 166 6.51 3.19 -16.76
N GLU A 167 7.38 4.16 -17.06
CA GLU A 167 8.69 3.92 -17.66
C GLU A 167 9.69 3.46 -16.62
N ILE A 168 10.14 2.21 -16.70
CA ILE A 168 11.15 1.66 -15.82
C ILE A 168 12.50 1.57 -16.54
N ALA A 169 13.60 1.84 -15.84
CA ALA A 169 14.93 1.67 -16.40
C ALA A 169 15.18 0.21 -16.80
N GLU A 170 15.69 -0.01 -18.02
CA GLU A 170 15.88 -1.37 -18.56
C GLU A 170 16.81 -2.27 -17.74
N SER A 171 17.69 -1.67 -16.92
CA SER A 171 18.58 -2.36 -15.99
C SER A 171 18.03 -2.45 -14.58
N ALA A 172 16.82 -1.92 -14.30
CA ALA A 172 16.22 -2.01 -13.00
C ALA A 172 15.83 -3.45 -12.66
N LEU A 173 16.12 -3.83 -11.42
CA LEU A 173 15.51 -4.95 -10.73
C LEU A 173 14.23 -4.45 -10.04
N ASN A 174 13.35 -5.36 -9.71
CA ASN A 174 12.13 -5.05 -8.99
C ASN A 174 12.08 -5.83 -7.68
N ALA A 175 11.58 -5.20 -6.64
CA ALA A 175 11.08 -5.87 -5.45
C ALA A 175 9.61 -5.52 -5.27
N GLN A 176 8.86 -6.47 -4.76
CA GLN A 176 7.45 -6.34 -4.44
C GLN A 176 7.10 -7.44 -3.43
N ASP A 177 6.09 -7.23 -2.64
CA ASP A 177 5.57 -8.24 -1.73
C ASP A 177 4.92 -9.42 -2.48
N ILE A 178 5.03 -10.60 -1.90
CA ILE A 178 4.36 -11.81 -2.37
C ILE A 178 3.36 -12.26 -1.32
N ALA A 179 2.08 -12.06 -1.61
CA ALA A 179 0.95 -12.48 -0.78
C ALA A 179 0.71 -14.01 -0.81
N GLY A 180 1.71 -14.79 -1.14
CA GLY A 180 1.61 -16.23 -1.36
C GLY A 180 2.49 -17.07 -0.45
N PRO A 181 2.51 -18.37 -0.71
CA PRO A 181 3.29 -19.29 0.09
C PRO A 181 4.79 -19.09 -0.12
N ASP A 182 5.54 -19.11 0.96
CA ASP A 182 6.99 -18.95 1.01
C ASP A 182 7.79 -20.04 0.28
N PHE A 183 7.16 -21.16 -0.02
CA PHE A 183 7.75 -22.29 -0.73
C PHE A 183 7.64 -22.23 -2.27
N ALA A 184 7.10 -21.16 -2.83
CA ALA A 184 7.02 -20.92 -4.28
C ALA A 184 8.12 -19.92 -4.71
N PRO A 185 9.33 -20.38 -5.10
CA PRO A 185 10.48 -19.48 -5.25
C PRO A 185 10.37 -18.53 -6.42
N ALA A 186 10.84 -17.29 -6.22
CA ALA A 186 10.90 -16.27 -7.25
C ALA A 186 12.09 -15.32 -7.11
N PHE A 187 12.56 -14.79 -8.26
CA PHE A 187 13.61 -13.78 -8.35
C PHE A 187 13.26 -12.77 -9.44
N SER A 188 13.75 -11.53 -9.32
CA SER A 188 13.64 -10.54 -10.38
C SER A 188 14.90 -10.46 -11.22
N LEU A 189 14.73 -10.22 -12.54
CA LEU A 189 15.80 -10.03 -13.50
C LEU A 189 15.52 -8.77 -14.31
N SER A 190 16.58 -8.01 -14.64
CA SER A 190 16.43 -6.79 -15.44
C SER A 190 15.96 -7.08 -16.87
N GLN A 191 15.28 -6.13 -17.51
CA GLN A 191 14.91 -6.22 -18.92
C GLN A 191 16.14 -6.35 -19.82
N ALA A 192 17.23 -5.64 -19.50
CA ALA A 192 18.47 -5.67 -20.24
C ALA A 192 19.09 -7.07 -20.25
N ASP A 193 19.16 -7.72 -19.08
CA ASP A 193 19.73 -9.06 -18.95
C ASP A 193 18.80 -10.12 -19.58
N ALA A 194 17.51 -9.99 -19.40
CA ALA A 194 16.51 -10.86 -20.02
C ALA A 194 16.58 -10.81 -21.56
N ARG A 195 16.88 -9.64 -22.16
CA ARG A 195 17.10 -9.53 -23.62
C ARG A 195 18.28 -10.36 -24.10
N ILE A 196 19.36 -10.46 -23.33
CA ILE A 196 20.51 -11.32 -23.67
C ILE A 196 20.07 -12.78 -23.72
N LEU A 197 19.38 -13.24 -22.67
CA LEU A 197 18.84 -14.62 -22.61
C LEU A 197 17.86 -14.89 -23.74
N LYS A 198 16.91 -13.98 -23.99
CA LYS A 198 15.92 -14.13 -25.07
C LYS A 198 16.58 -14.17 -26.47
N ARG A 199 17.66 -13.42 -26.70
CA ARG A 199 18.43 -13.48 -27.95
C ARG A 199 19.02 -14.87 -28.15
N SER A 200 19.67 -15.44 -27.16
CA SER A 200 20.24 -16.79 -27.27
C SER A 200 19.18 -17.89 -27.44
N LEU A 201 18.00 -17.73 -26.81
CA LEU A 201 16.84 -18.61 -27.08
C LEU A 201 16.42 -18.53 -28.56
N ARG A 202 16.36 -17.34 -29.15
CA ARG A 202 16.02 -17.14 -30.58
C ARG A 202 17.06 -17.75 -31.51
N ASN A 203 18.35 -17.61 -31.22
CA ASN A 203 19.45 -18.16 -32.05
C ASN A 203 19.35 -19.68 -32.12
N LYS A 204 19.06 -20.37 -30.99
CA LYS A 204 18.86 -21.84 -31.00
C LYS A 204 17.71 -22.28 -31.91
N ILE A 205 16.65 -21.48 -31.97
CA ILE A 205 15.50 -21.74 -32.86
C ILE A 205 15.92 -21.60 -34.33
N SER A 206 16.66 -20.55 -34.68
CA SER A 206 17.11 -20.31 -36.02
C SER A 206 18.05 -21.42 -36.52
N ALA A 207 18.95 -21.88 -35.65
CA ALA A 207 19.83 -23.02 -35.97
C ALA A 207 19.07 -24.34 -36.19
N CYS A 208 17.88 -24.51 -35.61
CA CYS A 208 17.02 -25.66 -35.87
C CYS A 208 16.18 -25.51 -37.15
N LYS A 209 15.90 -24.28 -37.61
CA LYS A 209 15.12 -24.01 -38.86
C LYS A 209 15.90 -24.18 -40.15
N ASP A 210 17.22 -24.03 -40.16
CA ASP A 210 18.06 -24.22 -41.35
C ASP A 210 17.99 -25.65 -41.95
N ASN A 211 17.24 -26.58 -41.31
CA ASN A 211 16.99 -27.94 -41.80
C ASN A 211 15.57 -28.19 -42.37
N THR A 212 14.70 -27.16 -42.51
CA THR A 212 13.37 -27.31 -43.10
C THR A 212 12.93 -26.05 -43.85
N THR A 213 12.85 -26.19 -45.17
CA THR A 213 12.39 -25.33 -46.29
C THR A 213 11.47 -24.16 -46.01
N ASP A 214 11.79 -23.05 -46.75
CA ASP A 214 11.12 -21.79 -47.05
C ASP A 214 9.57 -21.79 -47.07
N SER A 215 9.00 -20.79 -46.39
CA SER A 215 7.81 -20.06 -46.85
C SER A 215 7.80 -18.65 -46.26
N GLU A 216 7.94 -17.66 -47.14
CA GLU A 216 7.74 -16.24 -46.84
C GLU A 216 6.27 -15.96 -46.60
N ASP A 217 5.90 -15.71 -45.31
CA ASP A 217 4.64 -15.06 -44.97
C ASP A 217 4.87 -14.13 -43.79
N THR A 218 4.93 -12.81 -44.05
CA THR A 218 5.44 -11.76 -43.16
C THR A 218 4.43 -11.21 -42.16
N HIS A 219 3.23 -11.79 -42.00
CA HIS A 219 2.17 -11.27 -41.11
C HIS A 219 1.90 -12.10 -39.84
N ASN A 220 2.66 -13.18 -39.59
CA ASN A 220 2.45 -14.06 -38.42
C ASN A 220 3.70 -14.19 -37.52
N THR A 221 4.65 -13.25 -37.58
CA THR A 221 5.99 -13.43 -37.00
C THR A 221 6.04 -13.33 -35.49
N LEU A 222 5.26 -12.45 -34.84
CA LEU A 222 5.35 -12.23 -33.38
C LEU A 222 4.76 -13.40 -32.56
N GLU A 223 3.61 -13.94 -32.93
CA GLU A 223 3.01 -15.10 -32.24
C GLU A 223 3.78 -16.41 -32.51
N GLN A 224 4.27 -16.58 -33.73
CA GLN A 224 5.12 -17.72 -34.09
C GLN A 224 6.47 -17.67 -33.37
N ASP A 225 7.08 -16.50 -33.25
CA ASP A 225 8.34 -16.33 -32.52
C ASP A 225 8.13 -16.58 -31.00
N ALA A 226 7.03 -16.15 -30.41
CA ALA A 226 6.67 -16.45 -29.03
C ALA A 226 6.46 -17.96 -28.79
N ALA A 227 5.73 -18.65 -29.70
CA ALA A 227 5.49 -20.09 -29.62
C ALA A 227 6.79 -20.91 -29.77
N LEU A 228 7.74 -20.42 -30.59
CA LEU A 228 9.04 -21.05 -30.77
C LEU A 228 9.96 -20.81 -29.57
N LEU A 229 9.98 -19.60 -29.02
CA LEU A 229 10.74 -19.26 -27.80
C LEU A 229 10.36 -20.20 -26.64
N ARG A 230 9.08 -20.52 -26.49
CA ARG A 230 8.57 -21.44 -25.46
C ARG A 230 9.13 -22.86 -25.56
N ARG A 231 9.55 -23.31 -26.74
CA ARG A 231 10.07 -24.67 -26.98
C ARG A 231 11.58 -24.81 -26.81
N SER A 232 12.29 -23.69 -26.58
CA SER A 232 13.74 -23.68 -26.41
C SER A 232 14.11 -23.53 -24.93
N SER A 233 15.25 -24.09 -24.54
CA SER A 233 15.83 -23.90 -23.21
C SER A 233 17.30 -23.48 -23.30
N LEU A 234 17.76 -22.76 -22.26
CA LEU A 234 19.16 -22.40 -22.06
C LEU A 234 19.69 -23.18 -20.85
N LYS A 235 20.97 -23.53 -20.89
CA LYS A 235 21.67 -23.96 -19.67
C LYS A 235 22.19 -22.73 -18.97
N VAL A 236 21.87 -22.61 -17.68
CA VAL A 236 22.30 -21.51 -16.81
C VAL A 236 22.76 -22.10 -15.48
N SER A 237 23.58 -21.35 -14.72
CA SER A 237 23.96 -21.74 -13.38
C SER A 237 23.49 -20.66 -12.40
N LEU A 238 22.82 -21.05 -11.32
CA LEU A 238 22.25 -20.16 -10.30
C LEU A 238 22.89 -20.44 -8.95
N ASP A 239 23.33 -19.34 -8.30
CA ASP A 239 23.73 -19.36 -6.88
C ASP A 239 22.85 -18.36 -6.13
N ALA A 240 21.97 -18.85 -5.27
CA ALA A 240 21.01 -18.00 -4.57
C ALA A 240 20.79 -18.45 -3.13
N ARG A 241 20.46 -17.46 -2.27
CA ARG A 241 20.02 -17.69 -0.89
C ARG A 241 19.00 -16.64 -0.49
N SER A 242 17.78 -17.11 -0.29
CA SER A 242 16.62 -16.38 0.21
C SER A 242 15.92 -17.22 1.26
N ARG A 243 15.65 -16.67 2.43
CA ARG A 243 15.05 -17.41 3.55
C ARG A 243 13.92 -16.61 4.17
N VAL A 244 12.76 -17.20 4.25
CA VAL A 244 11.64 -16.76 5.08
C VAL A 244 11.73 -17.43 6.43
N ILE A 245 11.59 -16.65 7.51
CA ILE A 245 11.78 -17.08 8.90
C ILE A 245 10.44 -16.88 9.64
N PRO A 246 9.59 -17.93 9.70
CA PRO A 246 8.30 -17.81 10.39
C PRO A 246 8.47 -17.50 11.88
N ASP A 247 7.52 -16.77 12.46
CA ASP A 247 7.43 -16.49 13.89
C ASP A 247 8.70 -15.85 14.50
N THR A 248 9.36 -14.98 13.75
CA THR A 248 10.48 -14.18 14.27
C THR A 248 9.98 -12.90 14.96
N THR A 249 10.87 -11.97 15.25
CA THR A 249 10.53 -10.70 15.94
C THR A 249 11.18 -9.51 15.27
N ALA A 250 10.43 -8.41 15.19
CA ALA A 250 10.94 -7.08 14.89
C ALA A 250 10.56 -6.11 16.01
N GLY A 251 10.91 -4.85 15.89
CA GLY A 251 10.54 -3.88 16.91
C GLY A 251 10.60 -2.44 16.44
N ASN A 252 9.49 -1.75 16.59
CA ASN A 252 9.41 -0.32 16.38
C ASN A 252 10.26 0.43 17.40
N ILE A 253 10.93 1.48 16.97
CA ILE A 253 11.77 2.31 17.86
C ILE A 253 11.03 3.60 18.15
N THR A 254 10.69 3.84 19.40
CA THR A 254 9.96 5.04 19.80
C THR A 254 10.78 5.91 20.73
N GLY A 255 10.57 7.24 20.67
CA GLY A 255 11.15 8.22 21.59
C GLY A 255 10.24 9.43 21.70
N LYS A 256 10.30 10.17 22.81
CA LYS A 256 9.33 11.20 23.14
C LYS A 256 9.96 12.55 23.44
N ILE A 257 9.26 13.63 23.10
CA ILE A 257 9.37 14.93 23.75
C ILE A 257 8.12 15.09 24.62
N GLN A 258 8.33 15.08 25.95
CA GLN A 258 7.22 15.03 26.91
C GLN A 258 6.36 16.30 26.84
N GLY A 259 5.06 16.11 26.76
CA GLY A 259 4.06 17.18 26.86
C GLY A 259 3.99 17.82 28.25
N THR A 260 3.57 19.08 28.29
CA THR A 260 3.53 19.86 29.53
C THR A 260 2.14 20.21 30.01
N GLU A 261 1.10 19.98 29.19
CA GLU A 261 -0.26 20.42 29.48
C GLU A 261 -1.33 19.29 29.45
N THR A 262 -1.03 18.17 28.81
CA THR A 262 -1.98 17.06 28.63
C THR A 262 -1.28 15.73 28.42
N ASP A 263 -1.97 14.62 28.70
CA ASP A 263 -1.51 13.26 28.44
C ASP A 263 -1.76 12.78 26.99
N SER A 264 -2.46 13.60 26.19
CA SER A 264 -2.67 13.27 24.78
C SER A 264 -1.38 13.42 23.97
N MET A 265 -1.32 12.77 22.82
CA MET A 265 -0.10 12.59 22.04
C MET A 265 -0.30 12.99 20.57
N ILE A 266 0.79 13.39 19.94
CA ILE A 266 0.92 13.53 18.48
C ILE A 266 2.02 12.55 18.04
N LEU A 267 1.72 11.69 17.08
CA LEU A 267 2.63 10.69 16.54
C LEU A 267 3.26 11.20 15.24
N LEU A 268 4.55 10.93 15.06
CA LEU A 268 5.26 11.04 13.80
C LEU A 268 5.83 9.66 13.48
N SER A 269 5.48 9.11 12.34
CA SER A 269 5.85 7.76 11.94
C SER A 269 6.49 7.72 10.56
N ALA A 270 7.41 6.78 10.36
CA ALA A 270 8.06 6.44 9.11
C ALA A 270 8.69 5.06 9.27
N HIS A 271 8.86 4.27 8.20
CA HIS A 271 9.42 2.94 8.34
C HIS A 271 10.93 2.89 8.06
N TYR A 272 11.61 1.90 8.67
CA TYR A 272 13.06 1.77 8.55
C TYR A 272 13.53 0.43 7.95
N ASP A 273 12.63 -0.48 7.62
CA ASP A 273 12.92 -1.58 6.71
C ASP A 273 12.96 -1.07 5.27
N SER A 274 13.49 -1.83 4.34
CA SER A 274 13.58 -1.40 2.94
C SER A 274 13.84 -2.56 2.00
N TYR A 275 13.35 -2.42 0.78
CA TYR A 275 13.88 -3.11 -0.37
C TYR A 275 15.09 -2.35 -0.92
N PHE A 276 16.11 -3.07 -1.38
CA PHE A 276 17.38 -2.51 -1.84
C PHE A 276 18.05 -1.59 -0.81
N ASP A 277 18.69 -0.51 -1.23
CA ASP A 277 19.30 0.47 -0.32
C ASP A 277 18.24 1.36 0.37
N GLY A 278 17.08 1.60 -0.28
CA GLY A 278 15.94 2.30 0.28
C GLY A 278 16.28 3.71 0.78
N PHE A 279 16.95 4.53 -0.05
CA PHE A 279 17.31 5.89 0.37
C PHE A 279 16.07 6.75 0.56
N GLN A 280 15.18 6.72 -0.42
CA GLN A 280 13.94 7.46 -0.40
C GLN A 280 12.86 6.67 0.35
N ASP A 281 12.83 5.36 0.14
CA ASP A 281 11.87 4.41 0.66
C ASP A 281 12.50 3.48 1.72
N ASP A 282 12.58 3.81 3.04
CA ASP A 282 12.03 5.06 3.59
C ASP A 282 13.05 5.71 4.54
N ASN A 283 14.37 5.52 4.26
CA ASN A 283 15.45 6.08 5.11
C ASN A 283 15.33 7.60 5.25
N ALA A 284 14.94 8.29 4.17
CA ALA A 284 14.82 9.75 4.17
C ALA A 284 13.71 10.23 5.11
N ALA A 285 12.59 9.50 5.20
CA ALA A 285 11.50 9.87 6.10
C ALA A 285 11.86 9.64 7.57
N VAL A 286 12.45 8.48 7.91
CA VAL A 286 12.95 8.23 9.26
C VAL A 286 13.95 9.29 9.68
N ALA A 287 14.88 9.63 8.79
CA ALA A 287 15.88 10.68 9.06
C ALA A 287 15.22 12.06 9.20
N MET A 288 14.16 12.35 8.45
CA MET A 288 13.39 13.59 8.54
C MET A 288 12.68 13.72 9.90
N ILE A 289 11.96 12.70 10.35
CA ILE A 289 11.27 12.79 11.66
C ILE A 289 12.27 12.97 12.80
N LEU A 290 13.43 12.32 12.75
CA LEU A 290 14.48 12.52 13.75
C LEU A 290 15.18 13.89 13.62
N GLY A 291 15.31 14.42 12.40
CA GLY A 291 15.78 15.78 12.13
C GLY A 291 14.86 16.84 12.72
N ILE A 292 13.53 16.65 12.57
CA ILE A 292 12.49 17.47 13.18
C ILE A 292 12.57 17.37 14.72
N ALA A 293 12.68 16.17 15.28
CA ALA A 293 12.85 15.96 16.72
C ALA A 293 14.06 16.76 17.25
N ARG A 294 15.20 16.63 16.56
CA ARG A 294 16.44 17.34 16.89
C ARG A 294 16.27 18.87 16.84
N SER A 295 15.53 19.35 15.84
CA SER A 295 15.25 20.79 15.68
C SER A 295 14.39 21.34 16.80
N LEU A 296 13.33 20.61 17.19
CA LEU A 296 12.45 20.96 18.30
C LEU A 296 13.22 20.97 19.64
N VAL A 297 14.05 19.96 19.91
CA VAL A 297 14.87 19.90 21.14
C VAL A 297 15.89 21.03 21.18
N LYS A 298 16.62 21.29 20.10
CA LYS A 298 17.62 22.40 20.00
C LYS A 298 16.96 23.76 20.06
N GLY A 299 15.81 23.92 19.43
CA GLY A 299 15.04 25.16 19.46
C GLY A 299 14.41 25.45 20.85
N GLY A 300 14.42 24.46 21.75
CA GLY A 300 13.88 24.60 23.11
C GLY A 300 12.37 24.52 23.16
N TYR A 301 11.73 23.85 22.18
CA TYR A 301 10.27 23.69 22.14
C TYR A 301 9.77 22.88 23.35
N LYS A 302 8.71 23.38 23.96
CA LYS A 302 8.00 22.71 25.05
C LYS A 302 6.58 22.41 24.59
N PRO A 303 6.30 21.21 24.09
CA PRO A 303 5.00 20.90 23.55
C PRO A 303 3.94 20.81 24.65
N ALA A 304 2.70 21.09 24.27
CA ALA A 304 1.54 20.88 25.14
C ALA A 304 1.17 19.39 25.18
N HIS A 305 1.16 18.73 24.03
CA HIS A 305 0.96 17.29 23.88
C HIS A 305 2.31 16.56 23.88
N THR A 306 2.33 15.30 24.29
CA THR A 306 3.54 14.49 24.11
C THR A 306 3.76 14.20 22.61
N LEU A 307 4.92 14.60 22.08
CA LEU A 307 5.30 14.23 20.72
C LEU A 307 6.02 12.88 20.75
N VAL A 308 5.51 11.92 19.99
CA VAL A 308 6.07 10.57 19.87
C VAL A 308 6.67 10.42 18.47
N PHE A 309 7.95 10.09 18.41
CA PHE A 309 8.66 9.79 17.16
C PHE A 309 8.83 8.29 17.08
N CYS A 310 8.31 7.68 16.03
CA CYS A 310 8.27 6.23 15.87
C CYS A 310 8.87 5.81 14.53
N ALA A 311 10.01 5.14 14.56
CA ALA A 311 10.54 4.43 13.41
C ALA A 311 9.91 3.03 13.39
N MET A 312 9.06 2.77 12.39
CA MET A 312 8.33 1.53 12.22
C MET A 312 9.21 0.47 11.57
N ALA A 313 9.07 -0.77 12.00
CA ALA A 313 9.67 -1.95 11.39
C ALA A 313 8.63 -2.65 10.50
N ALA A 314 9.09 -3.38 9.48
CA ALA A 314 8.24 -4.27 8.70
C ALA A 314 7.01 -3.58 8.09
N GLU A 315 7.23 -2.46 7.42
CA GLU A 315 6.21 -1.83 6.59
C GLU A 315 6.07 -2.58 5.28
N GLU A 316 7.17 -2.88 4.61
CA GLU A 316 7.23 -3.46 3.27
C GLU A 316 6.63 -4.88 3.20
N TRP A 317 6.80 -5.66 4.25
CA TRP A 317 6.29 -7.02 4.35
C TRP A 317 6.50 -7.59 5.76
N GLY A 318 5.63 -8.53 6.19
CA GLY A 318 5.81 -9.16 7.51
C GLY A 318 4.93 -10.39 7.79
N ILE A 319 4.12 -10.86 6.84
CA ILE A 319 3.22 -12.01 7.04
C ILE A 319 3.19 -12.91 5.80
N ILE A 320 3.57 -14.18 5.97
CA ILE A 320 3.46 -15.21 4.92
C ILE A 320 1.98 -15.46 4.59
N ASP A 321 1.70 -15.65 3.30
CA ASP A 321 0.41 -16.14 2.81
C ASP A 321 -0.76 -15.26 3.21
N SER A 322 -0.53 -13.95 3.26
CA SER A 322 -1.54 -12.93 3.51
C SER A 322 -1.68 -12.00 2.31
N LYS A 323 -2.89 -11.49 2.09
CA LYS A 323 -3.13 -10.40 1.14
C LYS A 323 -2.73 -9.04 1.73
N TYR A 324 -2.65 -8.93 3.05
CA TYR A 324 -2.44 -7.70 3.80
C TYR A 324 -1.16 -7.81 4.60
N ASP A 325 -0.06 -8.07 3.91
CA ASP A 325 1.23 -8.46 4.46
C ASP A 325 2.19 -7.29 4.68
N TRP A 326 1.82 -6.08 4.27
CA TRP A 326 2.56 -4.85 4.55
C TRP A 326 2.01 -4.07 5.76
N SER A 327 2.66 -2.98 6.17
CA SER A 327 2.34 -2.17 7.38
C SER A 327 2.21 -3.02 8.66
N THR A 328 2.98 -4.10 8.74
CA THR A 328 2.92 -5.05 9.86
C THR A 328 3.33 -4.39 11.16
N GLY A 329 4.35 -3.52 11.13
CA GLY A 329 4.83 -2.78 12.30
C GLY A 329 3.80 -1.83 12.88
N ALA A 330 3.18 -1.02 12.03
CA ALA A 330 2.16 -0.06 12.45
C ALA A 330 0.91 -0.74 13.02
N TYR A 331 0.43 -1.80 12.36
CA TYR A 331 -0.69 -2.57 12.89
C TYR A 331 -0.38 -3.15 14.27
N ASN A 332 0.77 -3.78 14.44
CA ASN A 332 1.18 -4.33 15.73
C ASN A 332 1.34 -3.23 16.79
N GLN A 333 1.88 -2.06 16.42
CA GLN A 333 2.06 -0.93 17.33
C GLN A 333 0.76 -0.55 18.03
N VAL A 334 -0.31 -0.31 17.26
CA VAL A 334 -1.56 0.26 17.80
C VAL A 334 -2.61 -0.77 18.21
N PHE A 335 -2.50 -2.03 17.74
CA PHE A 335 -3.48 -3.06 18.10
C PHE A 335 -2.97 -4.06 19.13
N ARG A 336 -1.64 -4.21 19.29
CA ARG A 336 -1.06 -5.22 20.18
C ARG A 336 -0.11 -4.65 21.23
N VAL A 337 0.82 -3.78 20.85
CA VAL A 337 1.86 -3.25 21.77
C VAL A 337 1.29 -2.07 22.57
N HIS A 338 0.72 -1.09 21.88
CA HIS A 338 0.15 0.12 22.49
C HIS A 338 -1.33 0.34 22.15
N PRO A 339 -2.23 -0.60 22.50
CA PRO A 339 -3.67 -0.40 22.30
C PRO A 339 -4.23 0.78 23.13
N ASP A 340 -3.50 1.26 24.12
CA ASP A 340 -3.80 2.45 24.92
C ASP A 340 -3.55 3.76 24.18
N TRP A 341 -2.86 3.77 23.03
CA TRP A 341 -2.74 4.95 22.17
C TRP A 341 -4.07 5.34 21.53
N GLN A 342 -4.95 4.37 21.32
CA GLN A 342 -6.31 4.61 20.85
C GLN A 342 -7.07 5.47 21.88
N GLY A 343 -7.50 6.67 21.44
CA GLY A 343 -8.14 7.67 22.28
C GLY A 343 -7.18 8.61 23.02
N LYS A 344 -5.85 8.48 22.80
CA LYS A 344 -4.85 9.43 23.31
C LYS A 344 -4.10 10.15 22.17
N VAL A 345 -3.82 9.47 21.07
CA VAL A 345 -3.15 10.09 19.92
C VAL A 345 -4.19 10.87 19.12
N ILE A 346 -3.99 12.19 19.05
CA ILE A 346 -4.92 13.09 18.37
C ILE A 346 -4.61 13.26 16.89
N ALA A 347 -3.38 12.97 16.47
CA ALA A 347 -2.95 12.95 15.07
C ALA A 347 -1.75 12.03 14.91
N ASP A 348 -1.69 11.35 13.77
CA ASP A 348 -0.51 10.72 13.25
C ASP A 348 -0.09 11.44 11.96
N LEU A 349 1.19 11.77 11.88
CA LEU A 349 1.85 12.26 10.68
C LEU A 349 2.79 11.17 10.20
N ASN A 350 2.33 10.39 9.25
CA ASN A 350 3.13 9.39 8.57
C ASN A 350 3.88 10.03 7.41
N PHE A 351 5.07 9.52 7.12
CA PHE A 351 5.92 10.06 6.06
C PHE A 351 6.45 8.96 5.19
N GLU A 352 6.41 9.24 3.89
CA GLU A 352 6.87 8.38 2.82
C GLU A 352 7.66 9.20 1.79
N LEU A 353 8.83 8.74 1.41
CA LEU A 353 9.58 9.25 0.26
C LEU A 353 9.75 10.80 0.20
N PRO A 354 10.13 11.51 1.29
CA PRO A 354 10.02 12.96 1.38
C PRO A 354 11.16 13.75 0.73
N ALA A 355 12.20 13.10 0.21
CA ALA A 355 13.39 13.79 -0.30
C ALA A 355 13.43 13.93 -1.83
N HIS A 356 12.28 13.68 -2.52
CA HIS A 356 12.10 13.80 -3.96
C HIS A 356 10.70 14.33 -4.29
N ALA A 357 10.58 15.24 -5.24
CA ALA A 357 9.28 15.73 -5.67
C ALA A 357 8.57 14.71 -6.59
N HIS A 358 7.45 14.20 -6.14
CA HIS A 358 6.65 13.23 -6.90
C HIS A 358 5.87 13.88 -8.03
N ASN A 359 5.45 15.13 -7.84
CA ASN A 359 4.71 15.95 -8.81
C ASN A 359 5.19 17.39 -8.81
N ARG A 360 4.65 18.21 -9.71
CA ARG A 360 4.86 19.66 -9.72
C ARG A 360 4.14 20.38 -8.57
N GLN A 361 3.09 19.75 -8.05
CA GLN A 361 2.31 20.18 -6.89
C GLN A 361 2.50 19.15 -5.79
N ASP A 362 2.82 19.59 -4.59
CA ASP A 362 2.84 18.75 -3.41
C ASP A 362 1.43 18.43 -2.92
N ALA A 363 1.28 17.39 -2.10
CA ALA A 363 0.01 17.11 -1.46
C ALA A 363 0.19 16.51 -0.05
N ILE A 364 -0.74 16.86 0.84
CA ILE A 364 -0.95 16.14 2.10
C ILE A 364 -2.25 15.36 1.97
N ARG A 365 -2.15 14.05 2.06
CA ARG A 365 -3.30 13.16 2.11
C ARG A 365 -3.70 12.97 3.57
N CYS A 366 -4.99 13.04 3.88
CA CYS A 366 -5.47 12.91 5.25
C CYS A 366 -6.85 12.26 5.32
N THR A 367 -7.23 11.82 6.51
CA THR A 367 -8.61 11.40 6.79
C THR A 367 -9.58 12.54 6.50
N TYR A 368 -10.79 12.23 6.05
CA TYR A 368 -11.81 13.24 5.69
C TYR A 368 -12.02 14.29 6.75
N GLU A 369 -12.01 13.88 8.02
CA GLU A 369 -12.29 14.75 9.15
C GLU A 369 -11.24 15.85 9.37
N TYR A 370 -10.00 15.62 8.95
CA TYR A 370 -8.90 16.59 9.09
C TYR A 370 -8.72 17.51 7.89
N ALA A 371 -9.40 17.23 6.79
CA ALA A 371 -9.16 17.90 5.51
C ALA A 371 -9.29 19.45 5.58
N ASP A 372 -10.27 19.98 6.31
CA ASP A 372 -10.46 21.43 6.41
C ASP A 372 -9.37 22.12 7.22
N PHE A 373 -8.93 21.49 8.31
CA PHE A 373 -7.80 21.99 9.10
C PHE A 373 -6.50 21.99 8.28
N ILE A 374 -6.22 20.90 7.58
CA ILE A 374 -5.01 20.79 6.75
C ILE A 374 -5.07 21.79 5.59
N ARG A 375 -6.23 22.04 4.95
CA ARG A 375 -6.37 23.10 3.92
C ARG A 375 -6.07 24.48 4.49
N GLN A 376 -6.64 24.82 5.65
CA GLN A 376 -6.35 26.11 6.29
C GLN A 376 -4.87 26.26 6.62
N PHE A 377 -4.21 25.18 7.03
CA PHE A 377 -2.78 25.17 7.28
C PHE A 377 -1.99 25.37 5.97
N THR A 378 -2.27 24.59 4.92
CA THR A 378 -1.56 24.67 3.64
C THR A 378 -1.76 26.02 2.94
N ASP A 379 -2.95 26.62 3.04
CA ASP A 379 -3.24 27.96 2.52
C ASP A 379 -2.38 29.07 3.19
N SER A 380 -1.88 28.82 4.40
CA SER A 380 -1.00 29.74 5.13
C SER A 380 0.48 29.62 4.76
N LEU A 381 0.87 28.57 4.03
CA LEU A 381 2.26 28.28 3.70
C LEU A 381 2.76 29.06 2.50
N THR A 382 4.04 29.39 2.54
CA THR A 382 4.79 29.80 1.36
C THR A 382 5.55 28.61 0.83
N VAL A 383 5.16 28.08 -0.33
CA VAL A 383 5.79 26.94 -0.97
C VAL A 383 6.89 27.43 -1.92
N PRO A 384 8.17 27.02 -1.75
CA PRO A 384 9.25 27.37 -2.65
C PRO A 384 9.01 26.79 -4.05
N LYS A 385 9.18 27.64 -5.08
CA LYS A 385 8.98 27.21 -6.48
C LYS A 385 10.01 26.21 -6.99
N GLU A 386 11.18 26.20 -6.40
CA GLU A 386 12.24 25.23 -6.65
C GLU A 386 11.92 23.84 -6.12
N ALA A 387 11.08 23.73 -5.09
CA ALA A 387 10.57 22.47 -4.58
C ALA A 387 9.28 22.07 -5.33
N TYR A 388 8.25 22.92 -5.24
CA TYR A 388 6.94 22.65 -5.83
C TYR A 388 6.38 23.90 -6.54
N PRO A 389 6.61 24.03 -7.87
CA PRO A 389 6.22 25.24 -8.62
C PRO A 389 4.71 25.51 -8.66
N ASP A 390 3.89 24.48 -8.48
CA ASP A 390 2.43 24.58 -8.52
C ASP A 390 1.79 24.56 -7.10
N GLY A 391 2.63 24.70 -6.03
CA GLY A 391 2.17 24.79 -4.65
C GLY A 391 1.85 23.44 -4.00
N ILE A 392 0.92 23.45 -3.03
CA ILE A 392 0.51 22.29 -2.25
C ILE A 392 -1.02 22.16 -2.23
N THR A 393 -1.54 20.94 -2.19
CA THR A 393 -2.97 20.63 -2.10
C THR A 393 -3.26 19.62 -0.99
N VAL A 394 -4.55 19.35 -0.74
CA VAL A 394 -5.00 18.37 0.27
C VAL A 394 -5.87 17.31 -0.39
N LEU A 395 -5.55 16.05 -0.15
CA LEU A 395 -6.25 14.89 -0.67
C LEU A 395 -6.95 14.11 0.45
N SER A 396 -8.06 13.47 0.14
CA SER A 396 -8.79 12.54 1.02
C SER A 396 -9.57 11.52 0.17
N PRO A 397 -9.76 10.33 0.67
CA PRO A 397 -9.32 9.78 1.96
C PRO A 397 -7.82 9.44 1.97
N ILE A 398 -7.34 8.95 3.11
CA ILE A 398 -6.10 8.14 3.13
C ILE A 398 -6.38 6.83 2.40
N GLU A 399 -5.32 6.26 1.83
CA GLU A 399 -5.35 4.96 1.15
C GLU A 399 -4.63 3.90 1.98
N THR A 400 -4.52 2.68 1.48
CA THR A 400 -3.89 1.56 2.19
C THR A 400 -2.39 1.45 1.95
N TRP A 401 -1.79 2.43 1.32
CA TRP A 401 -0.44 2.35 0.74
C TRP A 401 0.70 2.40 1.76
N SER A 402 0.41 2.78 3.02
CA SER A 402 1.40 2.92 4.08
C SER A 402 0.80 2.76 5.48
N ASP A 403 1.61 3.00 6.48
CA ASP A 403 1.36 2.81 7.92
C ASP A 403 0.19 3.65 8.46
N ASP A 404 -0.12 4.80 7.86
CA ASP A 404 -1.19 5.72 8.24
C ASP A 404 -2.59 5.06 8.20
N PHE A 405 -2.81 4.08 7.32
CA PHE A 405 -4.07 3.35 7.27
C PHE A 405 -4.31 2.52 8.55
N SER A 406 -3.28 1.84 9.06
CA SER A 406 -3.35 1.09 10.31
C SER A 406 -3.66 1.99 11.50
N MET A 407 -3.09 3.20 11.52
CA MET A 407 -3.37 4.23 12.54
C MET A 407 -4.82 4.70 12.47
N ALA A 408 -5.31 5.05 11.27
CA ALA A 408 -6.67 5.55 11.08
C ALA A 408 -7.74 4.54 11.54
N ILE A 409 -7.62 3.28 11.12
CA ILE A 409 -8.57 2.24 11.52
C ILE A 409 -8.49 1.86 13.01
N ALA A 410 -7.40 2.21 13.69
CA ALA A 410 -7.29 2.14 15.14
C ALA A 410 -8.00 3.31 15.86
N GLY A 411 -8.43 4.34 15.12
CA GLY A 411 -9.10 5.52 15.64
C GLY A 411 -8.15 6.70 15.89
N ILE A 412 -7.01 6.72 15.22
CA ILE A 412 -6.02 7.80 15.23
C ILE A 412 -6.14 8.54 13.89
N PRO A 413 -6.61 9.80 13.86
CA PRO A 413 -6.63 10.58 12.62
C PRO A 413 -5.23 10.70 12.02
N SER A 414 -5.08 10.36 10.74
CA SER A 414 -3.78 10.24 10.11
C SER A 414 -3.63 11.15 8.90
N THR A 415 -2.39 11.53 8.63
CA THR A 415 -1.96 12.21 7.43
C THR A 415 -0.71 11.53 6.86
N VAL A 416 -0.53 11.60 5.55
CA VAL A 416 0.70 11.20 4.86
C VAL A 416 1.01 12.20 3.75
N ASN A 417 2.28 12.48 3.47
CA ASN A 417 2.66 13.20 2.27
C ASN A 417 2.37 12.35 1.04
N ASP A 418 1.88 12.94 -0.06
CA ASP A 418 1.54 12.18 -1.26
C ASP A 418 2.79 11.75 -2.01
N PHE A 419 2.89 10.44 -2.27
CA PHE A 419 4.03 9.80 -2.94
C PHE A 419 3.59 8.90 -4.11
N SER A 420 2.31 8.79 -4.37
CA SER A 420 1.68 7.77 -5.22
C SER A 420 1.87 7.93 -6.73
N ALA A 421 2.55 8.98 -7.18
CA ALA A 421 2.66 9.31 -8.60
C ALA A 421 4.04 9.89 -8.96
N GLY A 422 4.24 10.15 -10.25
CA GLY A 422 5.39 10.88 -10.75
C GLY A 422 6.61 10.03 -11.11
N PRO A 423 7.72 10.69 -11.50
CA PRO A 423 8.90 10.02 -12.06
C PRO A 423 9.60 9.07 -11.09
N PHE A 424 9.54 9.33 -9.78
CA PHE A 424 10.14 8.43 -8.80
C PHE A 424 9.48 7.06 -8.85
N MET A 425 8.14 7.00 -8.75
CA MET A 425 7.36 5.77 -8.82
C MET A 425 7.55 5.02 -10.14
N GLN A 426 7.81 5.75 -11.22
CA GLN A 426 7.99 5.17 -12.55
C GLN A 426 9.37 4.56 -12.77
N ASN A 427 10.43 5.14 -12.17
CA ASN A 427 11.82 4.84 -12.54
C ASN A 427 12.65 4.26 -11.40
N TYR A 428 12.32 4.52 -10.14
CA TYR A 428 13.20 4.24 -9.01
C TYR A 428 12.57 3.37 -7.93
N TYR A 429 11.27 3.50 -7.72
CA TYR A 429 10.54 2.83 -6.65
C TYR A 429 10.75 1.31 -6.66
N HIS A 430 11.06 0.74 -5.50
CA HIS A 430 11.34 -0.67 -5.30
C HIS A 430 12.41 -1.25 -6.26
N SER A 431 13.45 -0.47 -6.51
CA SER A 431 14.59 -0.88 -7.34
C SER A 431 15.92 -0.44 -6.74
N GLN A 432 17.03 -0.98 -7.26
CA GLN A 432 18.38 -0.56 -6.85
C GLN A 432 18.72 0.90 -7.22
N TYR A 433 17.82 1.59 -7.89
CA TYR A 433 17.96 3.01 -8.23
C TYR A 433 17.31 3.94 -7.20
N ASP A 434 16.64 3.39 -6.18
CA ASP A 434 16.32 4.14 -4.97
C ASP A 434 17.58 4.29 -4.10
N ASN A 435 18.36 5.31 -4.43
CA ASN A 435 19.63 5.64 -3.77
C ASN A 435 19.81 7.16 -3.69
N GLN A 436 20.94 7.64 -3.18
CA GLN A 436 21.20 9.08 -2.99
C GLN A 436 21.09 9.94 -4.25
N ASP A 437 21.13 9.37 -5.44
CA ASP A 437 21.09 10.13 -6.70
C ASP A 437 19.73 10.78 -6.96
N VAL A 438 18.68 10.28 -6.27
CA VAL A 438 17.33 10.83 -6.33
C VAL A 438 17.09 12.02 -5.37
N TYR A 439 18.04 12.32 -4.49
CA TYR A 439 17.92 13.38 -3.47
C TYR A 439 17.72 14.77 -4.06
N GLN A 440 16.73 15.50 -3.57
CA GLN A 440 16.43 16.89 -3.93
C GLN A 440 16.39 17.76 -2.67
N GLU A 441 17.47 18.49 -2.43
CA GLU A 441 17.66 19.31 -1.22
C GLU A 441 16.52 20.32 -0.96
N ALA A 442 16.05 21.01 -2.00
CA ALA A 442 14.98 22.01 -1.86
C ALA A 442 13.64 21.38 -1.41
N VAL A 443 13.33 20.17 -1.89
CA VAL A 443 12.15 19.41 -1.50
C VAL A 443 12.28 18.95 -0.05
N TYR A 444 13.41 18.39 0.31
CA TYR A 444 13.65 17.86 1.65
C TYR A 444 13.67 18.97 2.71
N GLN A 445 14.26 20.12 2.39
CA GLN A 445 14.20 21.31 3.24
C GLN A 445 12.76 21.80 3.44
N PHE A 446 11.98 21.87 2.35
CA PHE A 446 10.58 22.27 2.42
C PHE A 446 9.77 21.34 3.30
N HIS A 447 9.91 20.04 3.16
CA HIS A 447 9.18 19.08 3.98
C HIS A 447 9.54 19.19 5.47
N HIS A 448 10.84 19.34 5.82
CA HIS A 448 11.23 19.58 7.21
C HIS A 448 10.53 20.83 7.80
N GLU A 449 10.50 21.93 7.06
CA GLU A 449 9.87 23.16 7.52
C GLU A 449 8.34 23.05 7.59
N CYS A 450 7.72 22.50 6.56
CA CYS A 450 6.28 22.30 6.45
C CYS A 450 5.76 21.48 7.63
N TYR A 451 6.35 20.30 7.83
CA TYR A 451 5.86 19.38 8.86
C TYR A 451 6.24 19.79 10.27
N LEU A 452 7.37 20.45 10.48
CA LEU A 452 7.67 21.08 11.77
C LEU A 452 6.59 22.14 12.13
N LYS A 453 6.17 22.96 11.17
CA LYS A 453 5.08 23.94 11.37
C LYS A 453 3.73 23.24 11.62
N LEU A 454 3.43 22.17 10.90
CA LEU A 454 2.18 21.40 11.07
C LEU A 454 2.10 20.78 12.47
N ILE A 455 3.18 20.19 12.95
CA ILE A 455 3.26 19.64 14.32
C ILE A 455 2.97 20.73 15.34
N ILE A 456 3.59 21.89 15.22
CA ILE A 456 3.38 23.02 16.13
C ILE A 456 1.93 23.53 16.03
N ALA A 457 1.34 23.54 14.83
CA ALA A 457 -0.05 23.95 14.63
C ALA A 457 -1.03 22.98 15.33
N ILE A 458 -0.81 21.67 15.22
CA ILE A 458 -1.62 20.66 15.90
C ILE A 458 -1.41 20.71 17.42
N ASP A 459 -0.18 20.88 17.89
CA ASP A 459 0.13 20.97 19.33
C ASP A 459 -0.54 22.16 20.04
N ARG A 460 -0.87 23.21 19.29
CA ARG A 460 -1.59 24.39 19.77
C ARG A 460 -3.11 24.19 19.89
N LEU A 461 -3.65 23.05 19.49
CA LEU A 461 -5.08 22.76 19.59
C LEU A 461 -5.42 22.15 20.95
N VAL A 462 -6.61 22.43 21.45
CA VAL A 462 -7.18 21.79 22.65
C VAL A 462 -8.13 20.65 22.30
N LEU A 463 -8.83 20.77 21.17
CA LEU A 463 -9.69 19.74 20.60
C LEU A 463 -9.17 19.32 19.23
N PRO A 464 -9.19 18.01 18.90
CA PRO A 464 -8.92 17.54 17.55
C PRO A 464 -9.81 18.25 16.53
N PRO A 465 -9.26 18.78 15.42
CA PRO A 465 -10.00 19.63 14.47
C PRO A 465 -10.84 18.82 13.49
N MET A 466 -11.73 17.97 14.00
CA MET A 466 -12.50 17.00 13.24
C MET A 466 -13.78 17.58 12.65
N ASN A 467 -13.85 17.63 11.31
CA ASN A 467 -15.08 17.93 10.58
C ASN A 467 -15.70 16.66 9.99
N PHE A 468 -16.64 16.06 10.70
CA PHE A 468 -17.36 14.87 10.23
C PHE A 468 -18.29 15.13 9.04
N SER A 469 -18.59 16.39 8.70
CA SER A 469 -19.41 16.71 7.54
C SER A 469 -18.75 16.26 6.23
N ASN A 470 -17.41 16.30 6.16
CA ASN A 470 -16.65 15.85 5.00
C ASN A 470 -16.88 14.34 4.74
N THR A 471 -16.81 13.52 5.77
CA THR A 471 -17.09 12.08 5.67
C THR A 471 -18.54 11.80 5.24
N MET A 472 -19.51 12.53 5.82
CA MET A 472 -20.93 12.34 5.49
C MET A 472 -21.24 12.76 4.04
N ASN A 473 -20.60 13.84 3.57
CA ASN A 473 -20.71 14.29 2.18
C ASN A 473 -20.10 13.26 1.22
N ALA A 474 -18.91 12.71 1.54
CA ALA A 474 -18.27 11.68 0.73
C ALA A 474 -19.16 10.41 0.60
N VAL A 475 -19.79 9.97 1.71
CA VAL A 475 -20.77 8.86 1.65
C VAL A 475 -21.95 9.20 0.74
N ALA A 476 -22.50 10.42 0.82
CA ALA A 476 -23.62 10.83 -0.02
C ALA A 476 -23.24 10.89 -1.51
N GLU A 477 -22.07 11.43 -1.82
CA GLU A 477 -21.51 11.50 -3.17
C GLU A 477 -21.31 10.09 -3.76
N SER A 478 -20.74 9.16 -2.98
CA SER A 478 -20.52 7.78 -3.42
C SER A 478 -21.84 7.07 -3.78
N ILE A 479 -22.93 7.37 -3.07
CA ILE A 479 -24.26 6.84 -3.39
C ILE A 479 -24.79 7.42 -4.71
N HIS A 480 -24.58 8.72 -4.98
CA HIS A 480 -24.99 9.37 -6.21
C HIS A 480 -24.20 8.86 -7.42
N GLU A 481 -22.88 8.80 -7.32
CA GLU A 481 -21.99 8.30 -8.37
C GLU A 481 -22.24 6.82 -8.69
N ASN A 482 -22.59 6.05 -7.67
CA ASN A 482 -22.84 4.63 -7.77
C ASN A 482 -24.35 4.29 -7.90
N ALA A 483 -25.19 5.24 -8.30
CA ALA A 483 -26.63 5.04 -8.44
C ALA A 483 -26.97 3.89 -9.39
N LEU A 484 -27.89 3.03 -8.95
CA LEU A 484 -28.37 1.87 -9.69
C LEU A 484 -29.71 2.18 -10.36
N SER A 485 -30.07 1.41 -11.40
CA SER A 485 -31.30 1.58 -12.13
C SER A 485 -32.58 1.21 -11.33
N PHE A 486 -32.43 0.45 -10.23
CA PHE A 486 -33.56 0.11 -9.35
C PHE A 486 -33.60 1.05 -8.13
N ALA A 487 -34.78 1.62 -7.87
CA ALA A 487 -34.96 2.45 -6.70
C ALA A 487 -35.06 1.60 -5.42
N ASP A 488 -34.24 1.91 -4.41
CA ASP A 488 -34.41 1.39 -3.06
C ASP A 488 -34.97 2.52 -2.16
N PRO A 489 -36.18 2.36 -1.54
CA PRO A 489 -36.70 3.36 -0.64
C PRO A 489 -35.78 3.70 0.54
N GLU A 490 -34.99 2.73 1.04
CA GLU A 490 -34.05 2.90 2.12
C GLU A 490 -32.88 3.83 1.74
N GLN A 491 -32.49 3.85 0.47
CA GLN A 491 -31.46 4.78 -0.05
C GLN A 491 -31.91 6.24 0.11
N ASN A 492 -33.18 6.55 -0.16
CA ASN A 492 -33.70 7.91 0.03
C ASN A 492 -33.79 8.29 1.51
N VAL A 493 -34.00 7.32 2.39
CA VAL A 493 -33.93 7.55 3.85
C VAL A 493 -32.48 7.85 4.25
N LEU A 494 -31.51 7.08 3.77
CA LEU A 494 -30.10 7.29 4.03
C LEU A 494 -29.63 8.67 3.59
N LEU A 495 -29.97 9.09 2.37
CA LEU A 495 -29.56 10.42 1.87
C LEU A 495 -30.15 11.57 2.71
N ARG A 496 -31.39 11.46 3.20
CA ARG A 496 -31.96 12.46 4.12
C ARG A 496 -31.26 12.45 5.48
N ASN A 497 -30.94 11.28 6.02
CA ASN A 497 -30.21 11.15 7.28
C ASN A 497 -28.81 11.77 7.14
N LEU A 498 -28.11 11.48 6.03
CA LEU A 498 -26.80 12.08 5.73
C LEU A 498 -26.88 13.60 5.67
N GLN A 499 -27.87 14.17 4.99
CA GLN A 499 -28.05 15.62 4.93
C GLN A 499 -28.26 16.23 6.33
N THR A 500 -29.02 15.56 7.18
CA THR A 500 -29.28 16.04 8.56
C THR A 500 -28.01 16.00 9.43
N ILE A 501 -27.27 14.87 9.36
CA ILE A 501 -26.07 14.70 10.15
C ILE A 501 -24.93 15.63 9.67
N THR A 502 -24.83 15.88 8.36
CA THR A 502 -23.87 16.85 7.79
C THR A 502 -24.04 18.23 8.43
N ALA A 503 -25.25 18.76 8.45
CA ALA A 503 -25.51 20.07 9.06
C ALA A 503 -25.21 20.11 10.57
N SER A 504 -25.46 19.03 11.30
CA SER A 504 -25.08 18.91 12.71
C SER A 504 -23.55 18.87 12.89
N ALA A 505 -22.86 18.12 12.04
CA ALA A 505 -21.40 18.01 12.07
C ALA A 505 -20.69 19.32 11.76
N GLU A 506 -21.21 20.13 10.83
CA GLU A 506 -20.72 21.49 10.54
C GLU A 506 -20.81 22.38 11.78
N ASN A 507 -21.94 22.38 12.48
CA ASN A 507 -22.11 23.16 13.71
C ASN A 507 -21.13 22.71 14.83
N ILE A 508 -20.83 21.42 14.92
CA ILE A 508 -19.83 20.88 15.85
C ILE A 508 -18.45 21.38 15.49
N TYR A 509 -18.08 21.33 14.22
CA TYR A 509 -16.78 21.79 13.74
C TYR A 509 -16.59 23.30 14.01
N ASP A 510 -17.60 24.13 13.76
CA ASP A 510 -17.57 25.53 14.09
C ASP A 510 -17.30 25.77 15.58
N LYS A 511 -17.92 24.97 16.46
CA LYS A 511 -17.66 25.05 17.90
C LYS A 511 -16.24 24.61 18.27
N ILE A 512 -15.72 23.55 17.67
CA ILE A 512 -14.34 23.12 17.83
C ILE A 512 -13.37 24.25 17.45
N CYS A 513 -13.59 24.90 16.30
CA CYS A 513 -12.79 26.02 15.85
C CYS A 513 -12.84 27.22 16.83
N GLN A 514 -14.03 27.55 17.36
CA GLN A 514 -14.21 28.62 18.37
C GLN A 514 -13.45 28.30 19.67
N ILE A 515 -13.54 27.06 20.18
CA ILE A 515 -12.87 26.63 21.40
C ILE A 515 -11.34 26.64 21.21
N ASN A 516 -10.83 26.16 20.08
CA ASN A 516 -9.40 26.19 19.76
C ASN A 516 -8.90 27.64 19.61
N ALA A 517 -9.68 28.53 19.01
CA ALA A 517 -9.35 29.96 18.90
C ALA A 517 -9.34 30.65 20.28
N GLU A 518 -10.28 30.36 21.19
CA GLU A 518 -10.28 30.86 22.54
C GLU A 518 -9.03 30.42 23.31
N TYR A 519 -8.70 29.12 23.25
CA TYR A 519 -7.49 28.59 23.88
C TYR A 519 -6.21 29.29 23.38
N ALA A 520 -6.12 29.59 22.09
CA ALA A 520 -4.96 30.27 21.50
C ALA A 520 -4.74 31.70 22.08
N THR A 521 -5.76 32.32 22.71
CA THR A 521 -5.63 33.64 23.37
C THR A 521 -5.04 33.55 24.78
N LEU A 522 -5.00 32.34 25.38
CA LEU A 522 -4.52 32.16 26.74
C LEU A 522 -2.99 32.16 26.79
N SER A 523 -2.43 33.01 27.67
CA SER A 523 -0.98 33.12 27.88
C SER A 523 -0.51 32.52 29.21
N ASP A 524 -1.41 32.42 30.19
CA ASP A 524 -1.12 31.84 31.52
C ASP A 524 -1.15 30.30 31.47
N SER A 525 -0.11 29.67 32.01
CA SER A 525 0.04 28.19 31.98
C SER A 525 -1.06 27.47 32.74
N ASP A 526 -1.43 27.97 33.94
CA ASP A 526 -2.45 27.31 34.76
C ASP A 526 -3.84 27.46 34.12
N ALA A 527 -4.10 28.63 33.50
CA ALA A 527 -5.33 28.86 32.74
C ALA A 527 -5.41 27.93 31.51
N ARG A 528 -4.30 27.70 30.81
CA ARG A 528 -4.22 26.77 29.67
C ARG A 528 -4.49 25.34 30.08
N ILE A 529 -3.86 24.85 31.14
CA ILE A 529 -4.08 23.51 31.68
C ILE A 529 -5.54 23.34 32.13
N ALA A 530 -6.08 24.31 32.88
CA ALA A 530 -7.48 24.27 33.32
C ALA A 530 -8.46 24.25 32.13
N PHE A 531 -8.13 24.99 31.06
CA PHE A 531 -8.95 25.03 29.84
C PHE A 531 -8.91 23.68 29.11
N ARG A 532 -7.76 23.02 29.01
CA ARG A 532 -7.64 21.66 28.44
C ARG A 532 -8.45 20.62 29.25
N HIS A 533 -8.33 20.62 30.56
CA HIS A 533 -9.13 19.73 31.42
C HIS A 533 -10.63 19.92 31.24
N LYS A 534 -11.09 21.15 31.04
CA LYS A 534 -12.50 21.43 30.74
C LYS A 534 -13.00 20.67 29.51
N TRP A 535 -12.16 20.56 28.46
CA TRP A 535 -12.54 19.99 27.17
C TRP A 535 -12.06 18.55 26.93
N GLU A 536 -11.33 17.97 27.88
CA GLU A 536 -10.75 16.62 27.75
C GLU A 536 -11.77 15.56 27.35
N TYR A 537 -12.92 15.54 28.02
CA TYR A 537 -14.00 14.59 27.71
C TYR A 537 -14.54 14.75 26.28
N ALA A 538 -14.70 15.98 25.81
CA ALA A 538 -15.13 16.22 24.43
C ALA A 538 -14.10 15.73 23.40
N GLY A 539 -12.82 15.92 23.67
CA GLY A 539 -11.72 15.39 22.84
C GLY A 539 -11.74 13.86 22.73
N LEU A 540 -11.94 13.18 23.88
CA LEU A 540 -12.06 11.72 23.92
C LEU A 540 -13.29 11.20 23.14
N GLU A 541 -14.43 11.87 23.24
CA GLU A 541 -15.64 11.48 22.48
C GLU A 541 -15.48 11.75 20.97
N LEU A 542 -14.74 12.78 20.58
CA LEU A 542 -14.39 13.02 19.16
C LEU A 542 -13.54 11.86 18.59
N LEU A 543 -12.46 11.45 19.27
CA LEU A 543 -11.61 10.33 18.86
C LEU A 543 -12.40 9.01 18.81
N LYS A 544 -13.26 8.77 19.80
CA LYS A 544 -14.12 7.59 19.83
C LYS A 544 -15.13 7.58 18.68
N THR A 545 -15.69 8.74 18.33
CA THR A 545 -16.61 8.88 17.20
C THR A 545 -15.88 8.65 15.88
N PHE A 546 -14.67 9.21 15.73
CA PHE A 546 -13.81 8.94 14.59
C PHE A 546 -13.54 7.45 14.41
N ARG A 547 -13.11 6.76 15.46
CA ARG A 547 -12.90 5.31 15.41
C ARG A 547 -14.16 4.56 14.96
N LYS A 548 -15.34 4.96 15.45
CA LYS A 548 -16.60 4.33 15.02
C LYS A 548 -16.95 4.65 13.57
N ALA A 549 -16.62 5.84 13.08
CA ALA A 549 -16.76 6.16 11.66
C ALA A 549 -15.87 5.25 10.80
N GLN A 550 -14.60 5.03 11.18
CA GLN A 550 -13.70 4.09 10.48
C GLN A 550 -14.26 2.65 10.50
N ASP A 551 -14.72 2.16 11.66
CA ASP A 551 -15.31 0.81 11.79
C ASP A 551 -16.55 0.63 10.89
N TYR A 552 -17.40 1.65 10.80
CA TYR A 552 -18.68 1.56 10.11
C TYR A 552 -18.59 1.85 8.61
N LEU A 553 -17.75 2.79 8.20
CA LEU A 553 -17.80 3.35 6.86
C LEU A 553 -16.67 2.87 5.95
N VAL A 554 -15.49 2.52 6.50
CA VAL A 554 -14.34 2.11 5.69
C VAL A 554 -14.44 0.64 5.29
N ARG A 555 -14.42 0.39 3.99
CA ARG A 555 -14.26 -0.93 3.36
C ARG A 555 -13.18 -0.84 2.30
N LEU A 556 -12.82 -1.98 1.73
CA LEU A 556 -11.84 -2.09 0.65
C LEU A 556 -12.48 -2.76 -0.55
N ASN A 557 -12.10 -2.32 -1.73
CA ASN A 557 -12.34 -3.09 -2.93
C ASN A 557 -11.24 -4.15 -3.12
N TRP A 558 -11.29 -4.87 -4.21
CA TRP A 558 -10.33 -5.94 -4.48
C TRP A 558 -8.91 -5.44 -4.81
N GLN A 559 -8.78 -4.17 -5.21
CA GLN A 559 -7.52 -3.46 -5.47
C GLN A 559 -7.01 -2.69 -4.25
N ASP A 560 -7.59 -2.94 -3.07
CA ASP A 560 -7.27 -2.31 -1.79
C ASP A 560 -7.52 -0.80 -1.72
N GLU A 561 -8.29 -0.24 -2.68
CA GLU A 561 -8.79 1.13 -2.60
C GLU A 561 -9.82 1.27 -1.49
N VAL A 562 -9.76 2.38 -0.77
CA VAL A 562 -10.73 2.71 0.29
C VAL A 562 -12.08 3.08 -0.31
N ILE A 563 -13.13 2.36 0.07
CA ILE A 563 -14.50 2.52 -0.41
C ILE A 563 -15.51 2.53 0.74
N PHE A 564 -16.74 2.93 0.44
CA PHE A 564 -17.88 2.76 1.34
C PHE A 564 -18.61 1.42 1.11
N PRO A 565 -19.35 0.91 2.13
CA PRO A 565 -19.90 -0.46 2.11
C PRO A 565 -20.65 -0.86 0.86
N GLN A 566 -21.50 0.02 0.29
CA GLN A 566 -22.37 -0.28 -0.85
C GLN A 566 -21.64 -0.30 -2.22
N GLU A 567 -20.41 0.22 -2.30
CA GLU A 567 -19.78 0.46 -3.61
C GLU A 567 -19.36 -0.82 -4.32
N ALA A 568 -18.81 -1.79 -3.60
CA ALA A 568 -18.39 -3.07 -4.18
C ALA A 568 -19.60 -3.76 -4.86
N ALA A 569 -20.71 -3.92 -4.12
CA ALA A 569 -21.90 -4.54 -4.66
C ALA A 569 -22.49 -3.74 -5.85
N SER A 570 -22.48 -2.41 -5.82
CA SER A 570 -22.99 -1.60 -6.92
C SER A 570 -22.15 -1.71 -8.20
N LYS A 571 -20.82 -1.76 -8.07
CA LYS A 571 -19.89 -2.00 -9.19
C LYS A 571 -20.16 -3.38 -9.82
N ASN A 572 -20.27 -4.42 -9.00
CA ASN A 572 -20.57 -5.79 -9.44
C ASN A 572 -21.94 -5.89 -10.14
N ILE A 573 -22.99 -5.30 -9.59
CA ILE A 573 -24.33 -5.28 -10.19
C ILE A 573 -24.29 -4.73 -11.61
N ARG A 574 -23.63 -3.60 -11.83
CA ARG A 574 -23.53 -2.98 -13.16
C ARG A 574 -22.89 -3.91 -14.20
N GLN A 575 -21.83 -4.62 -13.81
CA GLN A 575 -21.13 -5.54 -14.72
C GLN A 575 -21.95 -6.81 -14.96
N LEU A 576 -22.56 -7.38 -13.91
CA LEU A 576 -23.43 -8.55 -14.04
C LEU A 576 -24.69 -8.27 -14.88
N GLU A 577 -25.28 -7.07 -14.79
CA GLU A 577 -26.40 -6.65 -15.66
C GLU A 577 -25.97 -6.56 -17.13
N LYS A 578 -24.76 -6.02 -17.40
CA LYS A 578 -24.18 -6.01 -18.76
C LYS A 578 -23.95 -7.43 -19.29
N ALA A 579 -23.37 -8.30 -18.47
CA ALA A 579 -23.10 -9.70 -18.83
C ALA A 579 -24.40 -10.46 -19.11
N SER A 580 -25.41 -10.34 -18.23
CA SER A 580 -26.71 -10.99 -18.40
C SER A 580 -27.42 -10.55 -19.68
N ARG A 581 -27.41 -9.24 -19.99
CA ARG A 581 -27.97 -8.71 -21.23
C ARG A 581 -27.25 -9.28 -22.45
N ALA A 582 -25.92 -9.23 -22.47
CA ALA A 582 -25.12 -9.74 -23.57
C ALA A 582 -25.40 -11.23 -23.84
N LEU A 583 -25.48 -12.08 -22.79
CA LEU A 583 -25.83 -13.49 -22.95
C LEU A 583 -27.24 -13.71 -23.45
N SER A 584 -28.24 -12.91 -23.02
CA SER A 584 -29.60 -12.98 -23.52
C SER A 584 -29.69 -12.66 -25.02
N GLU A 585 -28.76 -11.88 -25.54
CA GLU A 585 -28.59 -11.54 -26.95
C GLU A 585 -27.66 -12.52 -27.70
N GLY A 586 -27.18 -13.57 -27.04
CA GLY A 586 -26.28 -14.56 -27.61
C GLY A 586 -24.81 -14.08 -27.75
N ASN A 587 -24.46 -12.92 -27.18
CA ASN A 587 -23.14 -12.32 -27.30
C ASN A 587 -22.23 -12.73 -26.12
N ILE A 588 -21.55 -13.89 -26.26
CA ILE A 588 -20.64 -14.42 -25.24
C ILE A 588 -19.45 -13.51 -25.02
N THR A 589 -18.89 -12.93 -26.09
CA THR A 589 -17.70 -12.07 -26.01
C THR A 589 -17.91 -10.85 -25.13
N ASP A 590 -19.02 -10.16 -25.28
CA ASP A 590 -19.32 -8.97 -24.46
C ASP A 590 -19.73 -9.35 -23.03
N ALA A 591 -20.33 -10.53 -22.85
CA ALA A 591 -20.54 -11.07 -21.51
C ALA A 591 -19.23 -11.32 -20.77
N LEU A 592 -18.27 -11.99 -21.41
CA LEU A 592 -16.93 -12.24 -20.84
C LEU A 592 -16.19 -10.94 -20.52
N LYS A 593 -16.25 -9.92 -21.39
CA LYS A 593 -15.66 -8.59 -21.11
C LYS A 593 -16.26 -7.93 -19.86
N ALA A 594 -17.55 -8.12 -19.63
CA ALA A 594 -18.19 -7.59 -18.44
C ALA A 594 -17.80 -8.39 -17.18
N LEU A 595 -17.76 -9.73 -17.27
CA LEU A 595 -17.36 -10.59 -16.16
C LEU A 595 -15.90 -10.37 -15.72
N TYR A 596 -15.00 -10.05 -16.65
CA TYR A 596 -13.61 -9.70 -16.39
C TYR A 596 -13.48 -8.54 -15.38
N ARG A 597 -14.49 -7.66 -15.29
CA ARG A 597 -14.52 -6.47 -14.45
C ARG A 597 -15.29 -6.64 -13.14
N VAL A 598 -15.75 -7.85 -12.82
CA VAL A 598 -16.41 -8.16 -11.55
C VAL A 598 -15.35 -8.56 -10.54
N ASP A 599 -15.18 -7.79 -9.48
CA ASP A 599 -14.17 -8.02 -8.44
C ASP A 599 -12.77 -8.33 -9.05
N ASN A 600 -12.24 -9.50 -8.71
CA ASN A 600 -10.97 -10.03 -9.19
C ASN A 600 -11.15 -11.17 -10.24
N ASN A 601 -12.33 -11.29 -10.86
CA ASN A 601 -12.58 -12.38 -11.81
C ASN A 601 -11.73 -12.32 -13.09
N MET A 602 -10.97 -11.24 -13.32
CA MET A 602 -9.92 -11.19 -14.34
C MET A 602 -8.95 -12.37 -14.21
N TYR A 603 -8.64 -12.79 -13.00
CA TYR A 603 -7.73 -13.91 -12.74
C TYR A 603 -8.30 -15.26 -13.14
N ALA A 604 -9.64 -15.42 -13.16
CA ALA A 604 -10.32 -16.59 -13.70
C ALA A 604 -10.09 -16.79 -15.21
N PHE A 605 -9.67 -15.76 -15.92
CA PHE A 605 -9.35 -15.84 -17.35
C PHE A 605 -7.91 -16.28 -17.61
N LEU A 606 -7.04 -16.11 -16.64
CA LEU A 606 -5.59 -16.12 -16.82
C LEU A 606 -4.91 -17.30 -16.13
N PHE A 607 -5.41 -17.72 -14.96
CA PHE A 607 -4.72 -18.70 -14.11
C PHE A 607 -5.56 -19.97 -13.88
N ASP A 608 -4.92 -21.04 -13.45
CA ASP A 608 -5.59 -22.28 -13.06
C ASP A 608 -6.50 -22.05 -11.85
N GLU A 609 -7.50 -22.93 -11.69
CA GLU A 609 -8.49 -22.81 -10.61
C GLU A 609 -7.86 -22.76 -9.22
N GLU A 610 -6.80 -23.55 -9.00
CA GLU A 610 -6.09 -23.62 -7.72
C GLU A 610 -5.38 -22.28 -7.39
N VAL A 611 -4.77 -21.62 -8.38
CA VAL A 611 -4.16 -20.29 -8.24
C VAL A 611 -5.25 -19.25 -7.95
N TYR A 612 -6.32 -19.26 -8.75
CA TYR A 612 -7.46 -18.37 -8.53
C TYR A 612 -8.05 -18.53 -7.13
N TYR A 613 -8.31 -19.78 -6.69
CA TYR A 613 -8.85 -20.06 -5.37
C TYR A 613 -7.92 -19.58 -4.25
N HIS A 614 -6.61 -19.80 -4.38
CA HIS A 614 -5.63 -19.39 -3.38
C HIS A 614 -5.70 -17.88 -3.12
N PHE A 615 -5.58 -17.08 -4.17
CA PHE A 615 -5.53 -15.61 -4.06
C PHE A 615 -6.90 -14.92 -4.02
N THR A 616 -8.00 -15.63 -3.97
CA THR A 616 -9.35 -15.06 -3.86
C THR A 616 -10.10 -15.56 -2.64
N GLU A 617 -10.17 -16.86 -2.45
CA GLU A 617 -10.94 -17.47 -1.36
C GLU A 617 -10.05 -17.75 -0.14
N TYR A 618 -8.94 -18.48 -0.36
CA TYR A 618 -8.10 -18.94 0.73
C TYR A 618 -7.50 -17.79 1.54
N ILE A 619 -6.85 -16.81 0.89
CA ILE A 619 -6.19 -15.71 1.59
C ILE A 619 -7.17 -14.79 2.35
N LEU A 620 -8.43 -14.66 1.89
CA LEU A 620 -9.44 -13.87 2.59
C LEU A 620 -10.06 -14.59 3.79
N HIS A 621 -9.95 -15.91 3.86
CA HIS A 621 -10.45 -16.72 4.97
C HIS A 621 -9.39 -17.07 6.01
N GLN A 622 -8.21 -16.47 5.91
CA GLN A 622 -7.16 -16.59 6.91
C GLN A 622 -7.62 -16.04 8.29
N PRO A 623 -7.02 -16.50 9.40
CA PRO A 623 -7.28 -15.92 10.72
C PRO A 623 -7.06 -14.41 10.75
N LYS A 624 -7.81 -13.70 11.60
CA LYS A 624 -7.78 -12.23 11.69
C LYS A 624 -6.37 -11.65 11.93
N ASP A 625 -5.55 -12.36 12.68
CA ASP A 625 -4.17 -11.97 12.97
C ASP A 625 -3.24 -12.09 11.76
N ARG A 626 -3.63 -12.85 10.72
CA ARG A 626 -2.97 -12.88 9.41
C ARG A 626 -3.53 -11.84 8.44
N LEU A 627 -4.79 -11.47 8.59
CA LEU A 627 -5.44 -10.45 7.76
C LEU A 627 -5.23 -9.02 8.27
N MET A 628 -4.75 -8.87 9.49
CA MET A 628 -4.39 -7.59 10.12
C MET A 628 -5.37 -6.44 9.79
N TRP A 629 -4.88 -5.37 9.18
CA TRP A 629 -5.63 -4.17 8.84
C TRP A 629 -6.73 -4.39 7.78
N GLY A 630 -6.62 -5.42 6.96
CA GLY A 630 -7.63 -5.78 5.95
C GLY A 630 -8.76 -6.68 6.46
N ALA A 631 -8.67 -7.21 7.69
CA ALA A 631 -9.60 -8.20 8.22
C ALA A 631 -11.07 -7.77 8.14
N GLY A 632 -11.88 -8.47 7.31
CA GLY A 632 -13.31 -8.23 7.15
C GLY A 632 -13.66 -6.93 6.42
N ARG A 633 -12.71 -6.35 5.65
CA ARG A 633 -12.95 -5.12 4.89
C ARG A 633 -13.31 -5.35 3.43
N ILE A 634 -12.84 -6.42 2.78
CA ILE A 634 -13.36 -6.86 1.48
C ILE A 634 -14.67 -7.63 1.71
N MET A 635 -15.74 -7.16 1.09
CA MET A 635 -17.08 -7.70 1.25
C MET A 635 -17.65 -8.14 -0.10
N HIS A 636 -18.57 -9.11 -0.04
CA HIS A 636 -19.45 -9.46 -1.16
C HIS A 636 -18.75 -9.99 -2.41
N HIS A 637 -17.58 -10.65 -2.25
CA HIS A 637 -16.87 -11.30 -3.35
C HIS A 637 -17.78 -12.27 -4.10
N GLU A 638 -17.75 -12.23 -5.44
CA GLU A 638 -18.50 -13.10 -6.33
C GLU A 638 -17.56 -13.98 -7.16
N ASN A 639 -17.46 -15.25 -6.82
CA ASN A 639 -16.63 -16.21 -7.56
C ASN A 639 -17.35 -16.65 -8.84
N LEU A 640 -16.83 -16.23 -9.99
CA LEU A 640 -17.36 -16.53 -11.31
C LEU A 640 -16.47 -17.50 -12.14
N TYR A 641 -15.42 -18.08 -11.54
CA TYR A 641 -14.48 -18.95 -12.25
C TYR A 641 -15.17 -19.99 -13.14
N GLY A 642 -16.08 -20.78 -12.55
CA GLY A 642 -16.78 -21.83 -13.30
C GLY A 642 -17.72 -21.34 -14.40
N ILE A 643 -18.23 -20.08 -14.31
CA ILE A 643 -19.03 -19.47 -15.39
C ILE A 643 -18.09 -19.03 -16.51
N VAL A 644 -17.00 -18.36 -16.18
CA VAL A 644 -16.00 -17.87 -17.14
C VAL A 644 -15.45 -19.04 -17.97
N GLN A 645 -15.02 -20.14 -17.32
CA GLN A 645 -14.49 -21.30 -18.04
C GLN A 645 -15.54 -21.94 -18.98
N LYS A 646 -16.80 -22.07 -18.53
CA LYS A 646 -17.85 -22.60 -19.39
C LYS A 646 -18.16 -21.70 -20.58
N LEU A 647 -18.21 -20.38 -20.39
CA LEU A 647 -18.44 -19.46 -21.48
C LEU A 647 -17.30 -19.44 -22.49
N LYS A 648 -16.03 -19.60 -22.04
CA LYS A 648 -14.88 -19.80 -22.94
C LYS A 648 -15.07 -21.07 -23.80
N GLN A 649 -15.49 -22.18 -23.22
CA GLN A 649 -15.79 -23.39 -23.98
C GLN A 649 -16.95 -23.20 -24.98
N ARG A 650 -18.03 -22.50 -24.57
CA ARG A 650 -19.17 -22.20 -25.43
C ARG A 650 -18.82 -21.35 -26.66
N MET A 651 -17.78 -20.54 -26.57
CA MET A 651 -17.32 -19.75 -27.74
C MET A 651 -16.82 -20.60 -28.91
N GLU A 652 -16.43 -21.86 -28.65
CA GLU A 652 -15.96 -22.81 -29.66
C GLU A 652 -17.11 -23.59 -30.33
N GLU A 653 -18.35 -23.46 -29.80
CA GLU A 653 -19.53 -24.15 -30.30
C GLU A 653 -20.25 -23.32 -31.38
N GLU A 654 -20.71 -23.93 -32.49
CA GLU A 654 -21.45 -23.24 -33.53
C GLU A 654 -22.79 -22.68 -33.06
N THR A 655 -23.47 -23.42 -32.16
CA THR A 655 -24.79 -23.04 -31.57
C THR A 655 -24.82 -23.31 -30.08
N PRO A 656 -24.24 -22.41 -29.26
CA PRO A 656 -24.12 -22.65 -27.83
C PRO A 656 -25.47 -22.54 -27.12
N GLU A 657 -25.77 -23.51 -26.25
CA GLU A 657 -26.89 -23.46 -25.34
C GLU A 657 -26.51 -22.74 -24.07
N LEU A 658 -27.04 -21.52 -23.82
CA LEU A 658 -26.60 -20.58 -22.77
C LEU A 658 -27.51 -20.53 -21.54
N ASP A 659 -28.60 -21.28 -21.52
CA ASP A 659 -29.65 -21.22 -20.47
C ASP A 659 -29.09 -21.48 -19.06
N SER A 660 -28.07 -22.36 -18.95
CA SER A 660 -27.47 -22.71 -17.65
C SER A 660 -26.63 -21.56 -17.12
N GLU A 661 -25.85 -20.93 -18.00
CA GLU A 661 -24.96 -19.82 -17.68
C GLU A 661 -25.77 -18.56 -17.37
N ILE A 662 -26.85 -18.29 -18.13
CA ILE A 662 -27.78 -17.19 -17.85
C ILE A 662 -28.38 -17.33 -16.45
N ARG A 663 -28.93 -18.53 -16.11
CA ARG A 663 -29.48 -18.73 -14.75
C ARG A 663 -28.47 -18.54 -13.64
N ARG A 664 -27.21 -18.93 -13.85
CA ARG A 664 -26.13 -18.72 -12.85
C ARG A 664 -25.80 -17.23 -12.70
N LEU A 665 -25.72 -16.48 -13.79
CA LEU A 665 -25.49 -15.03 -13.73
C LEU A 665 -26.65 -14.29 -13.08
N GLU A 666 -27.90 -14.68 -13.37
CA GLU A 666 -29.05 -14.12 -12.69
C GLU A 666 -29.06 -14.41 -11.18
N ALA A 667 -28.55 -15.58 -10.77
CA ALA A 667 -28.40 -15.89 -9.36
C ALA A 667 -27.31 -15.01 -8.69
N ALA A 668 -26.17 -14.82 -9.35
CA ALA A 668 -25.13 -13.90 -8.90
C ALA A 668 -25.66 -12.46 -8.78
N LEU A 669 -26.34 -11.98 -9.81
CA LEU A 669 -26.98 -10.65 -9.82
C LEU A 669 -28.00 -10.49 -8.67
N ARG A 670 -28.81 -11.52 -8.40
CA ARG A 670 -29.76 -11.48 -7.25
C ARG A 670 -29.02 -11.41 -5.92
N ARG A 671 -27.89 -12.12 -5.74
CA ARG A 671 -27.07 -12.04 -4.52
C ARG A 671 -26.51 -10.64 -4.35
N GLN A 672 -25.87 -10.09 -5.37
CA GLN A 672 -25.28 -8.75 -5.30
C GLN A 672 -26.34 -7.66 -5.04
N LYS A 673 -27.54 -7.78 -5.62
CA LYS A 673 -28.68 -6.87 -5.31
C LYS A 673 -29.18 -7.02 -3.86
N ALA A 674 -29.11 -8.21 -3.28
CA ALA A 674 -29.41 -8.41 -1.87
C ALA A 674 -28.34 -7.78 -0.97
N TYR A 675 -27.07 -7.99 -1.27
CA TYR A 675 -25.94 -7.37 -0.55
C TYR A 675 -26.04 -5.84 -0.58
N TYR A 676 -26.24 -5.23 -1.73
CA TYR A 676 -26.42 -3.78 -1.83
C TYR A 676 -27.54 -3.26 -0.91
N LYS A 677 -28.68 -3.94 -0.86
CA LYS A 677 -29.79 -3.55 0.02
C LYS A 677 -29.43 -3.69 1.51
N ASP A 678 -28.70 -4.73 1.85
CA ASP A 678 -28.24 -4.94 3.22
C ASP A 678 -27.20 -3.89 3.61
N ASP A 679 -26.29 -3.49 2.70
CA ASP A 679 -25.33 -2.42 2.89
C ASP A 679 -26.00 -1.04 3.09
N ILE A 680 -27.04 -0.73 2.32
CA ILE A 680 -27.81 0.50 2.52
C ILE A 680 -28.51 0.52 3.89
N ARG A 681 -29.06 -0.60 4.35
CA ARG A 681 -29.64 -0.72 5.70
C ARG A 681 -28.58 -0.60 6.78
N TYR A 682 -27.42 -1.24 6.56
CA TYR A 682 -26.27 -1.14 7.45
C TYR A 682 -25.80 0.31 7.58
N LEU A 683 -25.64 1.02 6.46
CA LEU A 683 -25.29 2.44 6.44
C LEU A 683 -26.32 3.31 7.17
N ASN A 684 -27.64 3.10 6.94
CA ASN A 684 -28.67 3.80 7.69
C ASN A 684 -28.52 3.63 9.21
N THR A 685 -28.29 2.38 9.64
CA THR A 685 -28.08 2.08 11.06
C THR A 685 -26.82 2.74 11.61
N SER A 686 -25.74 2.71 10.84
CA SER A 686 -24.44 3.25 11.22
C SER A 686 -24.45 4.78 11.29
N VAL A 687 -25.03 5.44 10.30
CA VAL A 687 -25.23 6.90 10.26
C VAL A 687 -26.08 7.38 11.45
N ASN A 688 -27.16 6.67 11.78
CA ASN A 688 -27.97 7.01 12.96
C ASN A 688 -27.18 6.87 14.29
N LYS A 689 -26.32 5.86 14.41
CA LYS A 689 -25.44 5.72 15.59
C LYS A 689 -24.42 6.85 15.66
N LEU A 690 -23.80 7.22 14.53
CA LEU A 690 -22.88 8.34 14.46
C LEU A 690 -23.58 9.67 14.78
N SER A 691 -24.82 9.88 14.29
CA SER A 691 -25.64 11.05 14.63
C SER A 691 -25.84 11.17 16.15
N ALA A 692 -26.22 10.07 16.81
CA ALA A 692 -26.39 10.08 18.26
C ALA A 692 -25.10 10.39 19.03
N MET A 693 -23.94 9.94 18.53
CA MET A 693 -22.63 10.28 19.11
C MET A 693 -22.31 11.77 18.92
N LEU A 694 -22.55 12.30 17.72
CA LEU A 694 -22.34 13.72 17.42
C LEU A 694 -23.28 14.63 18.23
N ASP A 695 -24.55 14.24 18.41
CA ASP A 695 -25.51 14.95 19.27
C ASP A 695 -25.01 15.00 20.73
N ASN A 696 -24.43 13.92 21.23
CA ASN A 696 -23.83 13.89 22.57
C ASN A 696 -22.63 14.85 22.66
N ILE A 697 -21.75 14.87 21.66
CA ILE A 697 -20.63 15.82 21.58
C ILE A 697 -21.15 17.25 21.57
N TYR A 698 -22.13 17.57 20.72
CA TYR A 698 -22.70 18.91 20.59
C TYR A 698 -23.27 19.41 21.94
N ASN A 699 -24.02 18.58 22.63
CA ASN A 699 -24.55 18.90 23.95
C ASN A 699 -23.45 19.18 24.99
N ASN A 700 -22.35 18.40 24.93
CA ASN A 700 -21.19 18.63 25.80
C ASN A 700 -20.50 19.95 25.46
N LEU A 701 -20.35 20.30 24.18
CA LEU A 701 -19.76 21.57 23.74
C LEU A 701 -20.60 22.80 24.11
N LEU A 702 -21.90 22.64 24.32
CA LEU A 702 -22.83 23.71 24.73
C LEU A 702 -22.96 23.83 26.25
N SER A 703 -22.64 22.79 27.04
CA SER A 703 -22.90 22.75 28.48
C SER A 703 -21.91 23.58 29.32
N PHE A 704 -20.92 24.17 28.70
CA PHE A 704 -19.85 24.99 29.30
C PHE A 704 -19.76 26.38 28.67
#